data_8fa4aa7d75edc354240bd66dd80b1e11
#
_entry.id   8fa4aa7d75edc354240bd66dd80b1e11
#
_cell.length_a   1.000
_cell.length_b   1.000
_cell.length_c   1.000
_cell.angle_alpha   90.00
_cell.angle_beta   90.00
_cell.angle_gamma   90.00
#
_symmetry.space_group_name_H-M   'P 1'
#
loop_
_entity.id
_entity.type
_entity.pdbx_description
1 polymer ?
#
loop_
_entity_poly.entity_id
_entity_poly.type
_entity_poly.pdbx_seq_one_letter_code
_entity_poly.pdbx_strand_id
1 'polypeptide(L)'
;MAAGAARPEEMSMSDRLTMEALRALRVRRQKERTAGGLSKDAIQVVVGMGTCGIAAGSRETLAAIREAVAAGGFNNVSVRQAGCMGLCHSEPTVEVSVPGGPAVIYGNVNAENARTIVAEHITHGRTVASLVYATHAGRSRVGLDGFETYPKQFRIVLRNCGVIDPDQIDDYIARDGYAALEKALFEMTPDQVIAELDTSGLRGRGGAGFPAAKKWGFAKIQVADQKYMVCNADEGDPGAYMDRSTLEGDPHSVLEAMAIAGYTIGASKGYIYIRAEYPLAISTLETAIAQARAYGLLGRHILGSPFSFDIELRLGAGAFVCGEETALLASIEGKRGMPSPRPPFPAVKGLWGKPTVINNVETLANIPVILLKGGAWFAKIGTATSKGTKVFALTGKVVKSGLIEVPMGTTLREIIFEIGGGIREGHTFKAAQTGGPSGGVIPEQFLDLPLDYETLAKIGSIMGSGGLIVMDETDCIVDVAKFYLDFTVDESCGKCAPCRIGGRSLCNLLTKITKGNGVLADIDRMREIAEAMQRASLCGLGQTASNPVVSSLRYFPDEYRAHIVDKKCPSKKCKSLLAYAIIPEKCVGCTACARVCPVHAISGERKRAHVIDAAACIKCGQCFNVCKFQAVSRG
;
A
#
# COMPACT_ATOMS: atom_id res chain seq x y z
N MET A 1 5.90 -14.95 -31.10
CA MET A 1 4.73 -14.76 -31.98
C MET A 1 3.58 -14.39 -31.05
N ALA A 2 3.21 -13.11 -31.04
CA ALA A 2 2.13 -12.60 -30.21
C ALA A 2 0.81 -12.98 -30.86
N ALA A 3 -0.01 -13.77 -30.16
CA ALA A 3 -1.39 -14.02 -30.53
C ALA A 3 -2.15 -12.70 -30.40
N GLY A 4 -2.67 -12.18 -31.52
CA GLY A 4 -3.44 -10.95 -31.56
C GLY A 4 -4.72 -11.11 -30.75
N ALA A 5 -4.84 -10.28 -29.71
CA ALA A 5 -6.11 -10.06 -29.03
C ALA A 5 -7.04 -9.38 -30.04
N ALA A 6 -8.15 -10.05 -30.35
CA ALA A 6 -9.21 -9.49 -31.17
C ALA A 6 -9.68 -8.16 -30.52
N ARG A 7 -9.80 -7.10 -31.32
CA ARG A 7 -10.47 -5.87 -30.87
C ARG A 7 -11.90 -6.22 -30.50
N PRO A 8 -12.43 -5.77 -29.34
CA PRO A 8 -13.84 -5.95 -29.06
C PRO A 8 -14.63 -5.23 -30.16
N GLU A 9 -15.44 -5.98 -30.90
CA GLU A 9 -16.44 -5.43 -31.79
C GLU A 9 -17.33 -4.48 -30.99
N GLU A 10 -17.67 -3.32 -31.55
CA GLU A 10 -18.59 -2.37 -30.93
C GLU A 10 -19.95 -3.09 -30.78
N MET A 11 -20.26 -3.51 -29.56
CA MET A 11 -21.58 -4.07 -29.24
C MET A 11 -22.66 -3.08 -29.65
N SER A 12 -23.72 -3.57 -30.28
CA SER A 12 -24.87 -2.75 -30.68
C SER A 12 -25.51 -2.11 -29.44
N MET A 13 -26.18 -0.98 -29.60
CA MET A 13 -26.89 -0.33 -28.49
C MET A 13 -27.94 -1.24 -27.82
N SER A 14 -28.41 -2.28 -28.53
CA SER A 14 -29.35 -3.27 -28.03
C SER A 14 -28.76 -4.25 -27.00
N ASP A 15 -27.43 -4.38 -26.92
CA ASP A 15 -26.75 -5.39 -26.11
C ASP A 15 -26.23 -4.82 -24.78
N ARG A 16 -26.38 -3.50 -24.55
CA ARG A 16 -25.95 -2.84 -23.32
C ARG A 16 -26.98 -3.03 -22.20
N LEU A 17 -26.48 -3.19 -20.97
CA LEU A 17 -27.35 -3.36 -19.82
C LEU A 17 -28.19 -2.08 -19.57
N THR A 18 -29.49 -2.28 -19.39
CA THR A 18 -30.37 -1.32 -18.75
C THR A 18 -30.32 -1.50 -17.22
N MET A 19 -30.93 -0.58 -16.49
CA MET A 19 -31.08 -0.70 -15.03
C MET A 19 -31.73 -2.05 -14.63
N GLU A 20 -32.82 -2.42 -15.30
CA GLU A 20 -33.56 -3.66 -15.02
C GLU A 20 -32.71 -4.91 -15.35
N ALA A 21 -31.96 -4.85 -16.46
CA ALA A 21 -31.07 -5.93 -16.85
C ALA A 21 -29.90 -6.11 -15.87
N LEU A 22 -29.33 -5.02 -15.34
CA LEU A 22 -28.30 -5.09 -14.30
C LEU A 22 -28.85 -5.70 -13.00
N ARG A 23 -30.06 -5.28 -12.57
CA ARG A 23 -30.73 -5.87 -11.39
C ARG A 23 -30.98 -7.37 -11.57
N ALA A 24 -31.49 -7.77 -12.72
CA ALA A 24 -31.73 -9.17 -13.03
C ALA A 24 -30.43 -9.99 -13.07
N LEU A 25 -29.37 -9.45 -13.67
CA LEU A 25 -28.05 -10.07 -13.70
C LEU A 25 -27.50 -10.23 -12.27
N ARG A 26 -27.56 -9.20 -11.43
CA ARG A 26 -27.13 -9.23 -10.03
C ARG A 26 -27.84 -10.35 -9.26
N VAL A 27 -29.17 -10.41 -9.32
CA VAL A 27 -29.95 -11.45 -8.64
C VAL A 27 -29.59 -12.85 -9.15
N ARG A 28 -29.39 -13.02 -10.45
CA ARG A 28 -28.97 -14.29 -11.04
C ARG A 28 -27.59 -14.69 -10.51
N ARG A 29 -26.60 -13.80 -10.56
CA ARG A 29 -25.22 -14.09 -10.10
C ARG A 29 -25.14 -14.30 -8.58
N GLN A 30 -25.95 -13.59 -7.80
CA GLN A 30 -26.07 -13.85 -6.36
C GLN A 30 -26.64 -15.23 -6.08
N LYS A 31 -27.68 -15.65 -6.81
CA LYS A 31 -28.23 -17.01 -6.71
C LYS A 31 -27.21 -18.08 -7.13
N GLU A 32 -26.49 -17.85 -8.22
CA GLU A 32 -25.43 -18.74 -8.67
C GLU A 32 -24.30 -18.86 -7.63
N ARG A 33 -23.95 -17.76 -6.93
CA ARG A 33 -22.98 -17.81 -5.80
C ARG A 33 -23.55 -18.47 -4.56
N THR A 34 -24.80 -18.19 -4.17
CA THR A 34 -25.43 -18.77 -2.97
C THR A 34 -25.91 -20.19 -3.19
N ALA A 35 -26.37 -20.51 -4.39
CA ALA A 35 -26.67 -21.89 -4.79
C ALA A 35 -25.39 -22.68 -5.10
N GLY A 36 -24.25 -21.96 -5.09
CA GLY A 36 -22.99 -22.47 -5.54
C GLY A 36 -23.05 -22.85 -7.02
N GLY A 37 -23.09 -21.97 -7.97
CA GLY A 37 -23.11 -22.25 -9.42
C GLY A 37 -22.43 -23.55 -9.87
N LEU A 38 -21.94 -24.26 -8.95
CA LEU A 38 -21.61 -25.64 -8.66
C LEU A 38 -22.58 -26.10 -7.56
N SER A 39 -23.02 -27.32 -7.56
CA SER A 39 -23.92 -27.93 -6.56
C SER A 39 -23.58 -27.45 -5.14
N LYS A 40 -24.55 -27.50 -4.21
CA LYS A 40 -24.28 -27.24 -2.79
C LYS A 40 -23.10 -28.01 -2.22
N ASP A 41 -22.70 -29.06 -2.96
CA ASP A 41 -21.62 -30.00 -2.64
C ASP A 41 -20.29 -29.67 -3.34
N ALA A 42 -20.14 -28.48 -3.99
CA ALA A 42 -18.91 -28.14 -4.67
C ALA A 42 -17.85 -27.58 -3.72
N ILE A 43 -16.64 -28.11 -3.81
CA ILE A 43 -15.44 -27.63 -3.16
C ILE A 43 -14.94 -26.39 -3.91
N GLN A 44 -14.61 -25.34 -3.21
CA GLN A 44 -14.01 -24.15 -3.79
C GLN A 44 -12.54 -24.02 -3.38
N VAL A 45 -11.68 -23.77 -4.36
CA VAL A 45 -10.26 -23.48 -4.15
C VAL A 45 -9.99 -22.10 -4.75
N VAL A 46 -9.47 -21.18 -3.93
CA VAL A 46 -9.15 -19.82 -4.32
C VAL A 46 -7.67 -19.58 -4.10
N VAL A 47 -6.96 -19.15 -5.13
CA VAL A 47 -5.52 -18.84 -5.08
C VAL A 47 -5.31 -17.32 -5.16
N GLY A 48 -4.54 -16.76 -4.23
CA GLY A 48 -4.17 -15.35 -4.24
C GLY A 48 -3.19 -15.04 -5.38
N MET A 49 -3.57 -14.11 -6.28
CA MET A 49 -2.83 -13.78 -7.50
C MET A 49 -2.42 -12.30 -7.58
N GLY A 50 -2.30 -11.61 -6.45
CA GLY A 50 -1.69 -10.28 -6.43
C GLY A 50 -0.19 -10.32 -6.72
N THR A 51 0.42 -9.16 -6.99
CA THR A 51 1.86 -9.05 -7.34
C THR A 51 2.77 -9.78 -6.34
N CYS A 52 2.51 -9.70 -5.03
CA CYS A 52 3.31 -10.40 -4.01
C CYS A 52 3.18 -11.93 -4.13
N GLY A 53 1.97 -12.44 -4.35
CA GLY A 53 1.71 -13.86 -4.54
C GLY A 53 2.39 -14.39 -5.80
N ILE A 54 2.27 -13.66 -6.93
CA ILE A 54 2.93 -14.02 -8.19
C ILE A 54 4.45 -14.10 -8.01
N ALA A 55 5.04 -13.10 -7.34
CA ALA A 55 6.47 -13.10 -7.05
C ALA A 55 6.91 -14.27 -6.14
N ALA A 56 6.01 -14.77 -5.29
CA ALA A 56 6.23 -15.93 -4.41
C ALA A 56 5.95 -17.29 -5.08
N GLY A 57 5.39 -17.32 -6.32
CA GLY A 57 5.12 -18.54 -7.06
C GLY A 57 3.64 -18.94 -7.14
N SER A 58 2.68 -18.01 -6.97
CA SER A 58 1.24 -18.33 -7.04
C SER A 58 0.79 -18.89 -8.39
N ARG A 59 1.47 -18.51 -9.49
CA ARG A 59 1.14 -19.06 -10.83
C ARG A 59 1.41 -20.56 -10.90
N GLU A 60 2.56 -20.97 -10.40
CA GLU A 60 2.98 -22.38 -10.32
C GLU A 60 2.07 -23.16 -9.37
N THR A 61 1.68 -22.54 -8.25
CA THR A 61 0.72 -23.08 -7.28
C THR A 61 -0.65 -23.31 -7.94
N LEU A 62 -1.19 -22.32 -8.65
CA LEU A 62 -2.47 -22.42 -9.35
C LEU A 62 -2.45 -23.50 -10.43
N ALA A 63 -1.37 -23.57 -11.23
CA ALA A 63 -1.19 -24.59 -12.25
C ALA A 63 -1.17 -26.00 -11.63
N ALA A 64 -0.39 -26.20 -10.56
CA ALA A 64 -0.29 -27.48 -9.87
C ALA A 64 -1.64 -27.95 -9.28
N ILE A 65 -2.44 -27.01 -8.72
CA ILE A 65 -3.80 -27.33 -8.23
C ILE A 65 -4.70 -27.76 -9.39
N ARG A 66 -4.71 -27.01 -10.51
CA ARG A 66 -5.54 -27.34 -11.69
C ARG A 66 -5.17 -28.71 -12.28
N GLU A 67 -3.88 -28.98 -12.41
CA GLU A 67 -3.38 -30.30 -12.88
C GLU A 67 -3.82 -31.41 -11.94
N ALA A 68 -3.64 -31.27 -10.63
CA ALA A 68 -4.00 -32.28 -9.65
C ALA A 68 -5.51 -32.54 -9.59
N VAL A 69 -6.33 -31.48 -9.68
CA VAL A 69 -7.80 -31.59 -9.74
C VAL A 69 -8.25 -32.29 -11.01
N ALA A 70 -7.66 -31.97 -12.16
CA ALA A 70 -7.96 -32.60 -13.43
C ALA A 70 -7.54 -34.10 -13.42
N ALA A 71 -6.36 -34.41 -12.92
CA ALA A 71 -5.86 -35.78 -12.80
C ALA A 71 -6.72 -36.66 -11.85
N GLY A 72 -7.27 -36.06 -10.80
CA GLY A 72 -8.19 -36.72 -9.85
C GLY A 72 -9.61 -36.91 -10.37
N GLY A 73 -9.96 -36.37 -11.53
CA GLY A 73 -11.29 -36.52 -12.15
C GLY A 73 -12.41 -35.82 -11.35
N PHE A 74 -12.10 -34.80 -10.57
CA PHE A 74 -13.08 -34.11 -9.71
C PHE A 74 -13.99 -33.18 -10.53
N ASN A 75 -15.28 -33.53 -10.63
CA ASN A 75 -16.30 -32.71 -11.32
C ASN A 75 -16.96 -31.69 -10.39
N ASN A 76 -16.71 -31.75 -9.09
CA ASN A 76 -17.29 -30.89 -8.07
C ASN A 76 -16.28 -29.92 -7.44
N VAL A 77 -15.10 -29.72 -8.04
CA VAL A 77 -14.08 -28.78 -7.55
C VAL A 77 -13.97 -27.60 -8.48
N SER A 78 -14.15 -26.38 -7.94
CA SER A 78 -13.91 -25.12 -8.65
C SER A 78 -12.60 -24.49 -8.21
N VAL A 79 -11.71 -24.24 -9.16
CA VAL A 79 -10.42 -23.58 -8.92
C VAL A 79 -10.44 -22.20 -9.54
N ARG A 80 -10.36 -21.17 -8.69
CA ARG A 80 -10.41 -19.76 -9.09
C ARG A 80 -9.18 -19.00 -8.61
N GLN A 81 -8.91 -17.89 -9.26
CA GLN A 81 -7.98 -16.88 -8.78
C GLN A 81 -8.73 -15.76 -8.07
N ALA A 82 -8.03 -15.02 -7.20
CA ALA A 82 -8.51 -13.79 -6.58
C ALA A 82 -7.35 -12.82 -6.42
N GLY A 83 -7.64 -11.55 -6.16
CA GLY A 83 -6.62 -10.57 -5.79
C GLY A 83 -5.90 -10.93 -4.48
N CYS A 84 -4.98 -10.07 -4.05
CA CYS A 84 -4.21 -10.26 -2.81
C CYS A 84 -5.14 -10.36 -1.58
N MET A 85 -4.93 -11.39 -0.76
CA MET A 85 -5.67 -11.54 0.52
C MET A 85 -5.17 -10.61 1.63
N GLY A 86 -4.06 -9.90 1.41
CA GLY A 86 -3.40 -9.07 2.42
C GLY A 86 -2.41 -9.81 3.32
N LEU A 87 -2.15 -11.09 3.06
CA LEU A 87 -1.29 -11.96 3.86
C LEU A 87 0.12 -12.10 3.24
N CYS A 88 0.77 -10.98 2.92
CA CYS A 88 2.00 -10.97 2.14
C CYS A 88 3.15 -11.79 2.74
N HIS A 89 3.19 -11.95 4.07
CA HIS A 89 4.17 -12.77 4.78
C HIS A 89 3.98 -14.28 4.61
N SER A 90 2.83 -14.71 4.07
CA SER A 90 2.44 -16.12 3.92
C SER A 90 2.13 -16.50 2.47
N GLU A 91 2.50 -15.67 1.50
CA GLU A 91 2.30 -15.99 0.08
C GLU A 91 3.22 -17.14 -0.40
N PRO A 92 2.78 -17.99 -1.34
CA PRO A 92 1.44 -18.03 -1.96
C PRO A 92 0.36 -18.50 -0.99
N THR A 93 -0.83 -17.89 -1.09
CA THR A 93 -1.99 -18.21 -0.28
C THR A 93 -3.04 -19.00 -1.07
N VAL A 94 -3.61 -20.03 -0.44
CA VAL A 94 -4.68 -20.85 -1.02
C VAL A 94 -5.78 -21.04 0.00
N GLU A 95 -7.01 -20.70 -0.36
CA GLU A 95 -8.19 -21.00 0.46
C GLU A 95 -8.92 -22.20 -0.11
N VAL A 96 -9.24 -23.16 0.74
CA VAL A 96 -10.07 -24.33 0.42
C VAL A 96 -11.32 -24.30 1.27
N SER A 97 -12.49 -24.30 0.62
CA SER A 97 -13.80 -24.36 1.27
C SER A 97 -14.50 -25.63 0.85
N VAL A 98 -14.76 -26.53 1.80
CA VAL A 98 -15.52 -27.76 1.58
C VAL A 98 -16.96 -27.59 2.06
N PRO A 99 -17.95 -28.24 1.41
CA PRO A 99 -19.34 -28.19 1.85
C PRO A 99 -19.51 -28.69 3.29
N GLY A 100 -20.21 -27.89 4.11
CA GLY A 100 -20.48 -28.24 5.52
C GLY A 100 -19.29 -28.14 6.47
N GLY A 101 -18.08 -27.83 5.96
CA GLY A 101 -16.88 -27.64 6.76
C GLY A 101 -16.43 -26.18 6.85
N PRO A 102 -15.45 -25.87 7.71
CA PRO A 102 -14.82 -24.55 7.74
C PRO A 102 -14.00 -24.32 6.47
N ALA A 103 -13.88 -23.06 6.05
CA ALA A 103 -12.89 -22.67 5.06
C ALA A 103 -11.51 -22.61 5.71
N VAL A 104 -10.50 -23.12 5.02
CA VAL A 104 -9.11 -23.20 5.48
C VAL A 104 -8.23 -22.36 4.56
N ILE A 105 -7.52 -21.40 5.13
CA ILE A 105 -6.50 -20.64 4.42
C ILE A 105 -5.14 -21.29 4.71
N TYR A 106 -4.47 -21.67 3.64
CA TYR A 106 -3.12 -22.19 3.65
C TYR A 106 -2.15 -21.09 3.22
N GLY A 107 -0.97 -21.04 3.86
CA GLY A 107 0.12 -20.11 3.52
C GLY A 107 1.37 -20.86 3.05
N ASN A 108 2.27 -20.13 2.38
CA ASN A 108 3.54 -20.65 1.85
C ASN A 108 3.36 -21.90 0.94
N VAL A 109 2.32 -21.87 0.11
CA VAL A 109 1.91 -23.01 -0.72
C VAL A 109 2.68 -23.00 -2.04
N ASN A 110 3.76 -23.74 -2.13
CA ASN A 110 4.44 -24.02 -3.39
C ASN A 110 3.72 -25.12 -4.21
N ALA A 111 4.19 -25.42 -5.40
CA ALA A 111 3.56 -26.42 -6.30
C ALA A 111 3.48 -27.83 -5.69
N GLU A 112 4.44 -28.25 -4.87
CA GLU A 112 4.45 -29.54 -4.17
C GLU A 112 3.38 -29.57 -3.08
N ASN A 113 3.37 -28.54 -2.22
CA ASN A 113 2.37 -28.35 -1.18
C ASN A 113 0.95 -28.26 -1.76
N ALA A 114 0.81 -27.64 -2.93
CA ALA A 114 -0.47 -27.55 -3.65
C ALA A 114 -1.03 -28.95 -4.01
N ARG A 115 -0.19 -29.84 -4.53
CA ARG A 115 -0.59 -31.22 -4.80
C ARG A 115 -0.96 -31.99 -3.53
N THR A 116 -0.21 -31.75 -2.44
CA THR A 116 -0.52 -32.32 -1.11
C THR A 116 -1.87 -31.86 -0.59
N ILE A 117 -2.20 -30.57 -0.74
CA ILE A 117 -3.51 -30.03 -0.34
C ILE A 117 -4.63 -30.69 -1.15
N VAL A 118 -4.48 -30.89 -2.45
CA VAL A 118 -5.47 -31.57 -3.26
C VAL A 118 -5.64 -33.03 -2.80
N ALA A 119 -4.55 -33.77 -2.60
CA ALA A 119 -4.59 -35.17 -2.16
C ALA A 119 -5.19 -35.31 -0.74
N GLU A 120 -4.78 -34.50 0.21
CA GLU A 120 -5.21 -34.66 1.60
C GLU A 120 -6.56 -33.96 1.89
N HIS A 121 -6.70 -32.68 1.51
CA HIS A 121 -7.88 -31.94 1.91
C HIS A 121 -9.06 -32.14 0.95
N ILE A 122 -8.82 -32.20 -0.37
CA ILE A 122 -9.90 -32.34 -1.34
C ILE A 122 -10.32 -33.83 -1.45
N THR A 123 -9.35 -34.76 -1.53
CA THR A 123 -9.66 -36.18 -1.71
C THR A 123 -10.05 -36.85 -0.40
N HIS A 124 -9.35 -36.60 0.69
CA HIS A 124 -9.53 -37.35 1.95
C HIS A 124 -10.19 -36.54 3.07
N GLY A 125 -10.51 -35.23 2.84
CA GLY A 125 -11.13 -34.37 3.85
C GLY A 125 -10.20 -34.00 5.03
N ARG A 126 -8.89 -34.24 4.91
CA ARG A 126 -7.92 -34.00 5.97
C ARG A 126 -7.14 -32.72 5.71
N THR A 127 -7.20 -31.77 6.62
CA THR A 127 -6.40 -30.53 6.53
C THR A 127 -4.91 -30.80 6.66
N VAL A 128 -4.09 -30.11 5.88
CA VAL A 128 -2.61 -30.16 5.97
C VAL A 128 -2.16 -29.17 7.06
N ALA A 129 -2.15 -29.63 8.32
CA ALA A 129 -1.97 -28.79 9.50
C ALA A 129 -0.72 -27.89 9.48
N SER A 130 0.39 -28.39 8.90
CA SER A 130 1.66 -27.62 8.78
C SER A 130 1.58 -26.39 7.88
N LEU A 131 0.58 -26.31 7.00
CA LEU A 131 0.38 -25.22 6.05
C LEU A 131 -0.79 -24.31 6.45
N VAL A 132 -1.59 -24.68 7.48
CA VAL A 132 -2.76 -23.89 7.89
C VAL A 132 -2.32 -22.55 8.46
N TYR A 133 -2.75 -21.47 7.80
CA TYR A 133 -2.62 -20.11 8.31
C TYR A 133 -3.79 -19.74 9.21
N ALA A 134 -5.03 -20.00 8.76
CA ALA A 134 -6.25 -19.71 9.50
C ALA A 134 -7.40 -20.63 9.07
N THR A 135 -8.36 -20.82 9.97
CA THR A 135 -9.65 -21.45 9.68
C THR A 135 -10.77 -20.50 10.07
N HIS A 136 -11.85 -20.46 9.29
CA HIS A 136 -13.03 -19.66 9.63
C HIS A 136 -14.34 -20.44 9.34
N ALA A 137 -15.38 -20.16 10.13
CA ALA A 137 -16.67 -20.83 10.02
C ALA A 137 -17.41 -20.40 8.75
N GLY A 138 -17.43 -21.32 7.76
CA GLY A 138 -18.33 -21.22 6.60
C GLY A 138 -17.97 -20.17 5.55
N ARG A 139 -18.74 -20.21 4.44
CA ARG A 139 -18.62 -19.33 3.26
C ARG A 139 -19.03 -17.85 3.52
N SER A 140 -19.07 -17.40 4.76
CA SER A 140 -19.60 -16.10 5.16
C SER A 140 -18.64 -14.92 4.88
N ARG A 141 -17.99 -14.93 3.71
CA ARG A 141 -17.44 -13.70 3.12
C ARG A 141 -18.51 -12.93 2.31
N VAL A 142 -19.79 -13.20 2.60
CA VAL A 142 -20.92 -12.59 1.88
C VAL A 142 -21.34 -11.32 2.62
N GLY A 143 -21.10 -10.19 1.97
CA GLY A 143 -21.58 -8.88 2.43
C GLY A 143 -20.53 -8.04 3.15
N LEU A 144 -20.89 -6.78 3.35
CA LEU A 144 -20.11 -5.75 4.06
C LEU A 144 -19.99 -6.02 5.58
N ASP A 145 -20.59 -7.09 6.05
CA ASP A 145 -20.67 -7.49 7.47
C ASP A 145 -19.68 -8.60 7.85
N GLY A 146 -18.78 -8.98 6.92
CA GLY A 146 -17.87 -10.12 7.07
C GLY A 146 -16.61 -9.86 7.90
N PHE A 147 -16.75 -9.70 9.21
CA PHE A 147 -15.66 -9.41 10.15
C PHE A 147 -14.81 -10.61 10.58
N GLU A 148 -15.30 -11.83 10.42
CA GLU A 148 -14.71 -13.00 11.10
C GLU A 148 -13.41 -13.53 10.52
N THR A 149 -13.12 -13.25 9.23
CA THR A 149 -11.92 -13.80 8.56
C THR A 149 -10.61 -13.11 8.96
N TYR A 150 -10.70 -11.85 9.36
CA TYR A 150 -9.54 -11.04 9.74
C TYR A 150 -9.80 -10.41 11.11
N PRO A 151 -9.43 -11.07 12.20
CA PRO A 151 -9.67 -10.57 13.55
C PRO A 151 -9.20 -9.12 13.70
N LYS A 152 -10.05 -8.27 14.31
CA LYS A 152 -9.78 -6.84 14.56
C LYS A 152 -9.64 -5.95 13.31
N GLN A 153 -9.84 -6.46 12.11
CA GLN A 153 -9.91 -5.65 10.89
C GLN A 153 -11.35 -5.35 10.49
N PHE A 154 -11.55 -4.20 9.85
CA PHE A 154 -12.82 -3.78 9.28
C PHE A 154 -12.61 -3.40 7.82
N ARG A 155 -12.98 -4.29 6.88
CA ARG A 155 -12.65 -4.13 5.47
C ARG A 155 -13.79 -3.50 4.66
N ILE A 156 -13.62 -2.25 4.27
CA ILE A 156 -14.47 -1.50 3.32
C ILE A 156 -13.79 -1.46 1.95
N VAL A 157 -12.57 -0.97 1.89
CA VAL A 157 -11.75 -0.86 0.66
C VAL A 157 -11.31 -2.24 0.19
N LEU A 158 -10.79 -3.04 1.10
CA LEU A 158 -10.31 -4.40 0.81
C LEU A 158 -11.40 -5.47 0.85
N ARG A 159 -12.69 -5.11 0.85
CA ARG A 159 -13.83 -6.04 0.98
C ARG A 159 -13.88 -7.15 -0.06
N ASN A 160 -13.40 -6.87 -1.26
CA ASN A 160 -13.40 -7.80 -2.39
C ASN A 160 -12.02 -8.43 -2.64
N CYS A 161 -10.94 -7.85 -2.09
CA CYS A 161 -9.59 -8.36 -2.26
C CYS A 161 -9.44 -9.76 -1.64
N GLY A 162 -8.98 -10.72 -2.45
CA GLY A 162 -8.91 -12.13 -2.08
C GLY A 162 -10.25 -12.87 -2.11
N VAL A 163 -11.33 -12.24 -2.61
CA VAL A 163 -12.70 -12.79 -2.62
C VAL A 163 -13.25 -12.95 -4.02
N ILE A 164 -13.07 -11.96 -4.89
CA ILE A 164 -13.52 -11.97 -6.29
C ILE A 164 -12.36 -12.27 -7.23
N ASP A 165 -12.69 -12.80 -8.41
CA ASP A 165 -11.78 -12.79 -9.55
C ASP A 165 -11.82 -11.40 -10.18
N PRO A 166 -10.73 -10.59 -10.12
CA PRO A 166 -10.74 -9.22 -10.62
C PRO A 166 -10.89 -9.12 -12.14
N ASP A 167 -10.64 -10.23 -12.86
CA ASP A 167 -10.83 -10.32 -14.31
C ASP A 167 -12.27 -10.66 -14.71
N GLN A 168 -13.19 -10.78 -13.75
CA GLN A 168 -14.58 -11.14 -13.96
C GLN A 168 -15.53 -10.07 -13.38
N ILE A 169 -16.08 -9.22 -14.23
CA ILE A 169 -17.04 -8.18 -13.81
C ILE A 169 -18.27 -8.75 -13.11
N ASP A 170 -18.69 -9.96 -13.49
CA ASP A 170 -19.83 -10.67 -12.91
C ASP A 170 -19.62 -10.98 -11.42
N ASP A 171 -18.39 -11.24 -11.00
CA ASP A 171 -18.06 -11.45 -9.59
C ASP A 171 -18.24 -10.17 -8.77
N TYR A 172 -17.90 -9.01 -9.34
CA TYR A 172 -18.15 -7.71 -8.72
C TYR A 172 -19.65 -7.39 -8.67
N ILE A 173 -20.40 -7.62 -9.77
CA ILE A 173 -21.85 -7.41 -9.84
C ILE A 173 -22.58 -8.28 -8.81
N ALA A 174 -22.16 -9.54 -8.62
CA ALA A 174 -22.72 -10.45 -7.63
C ALA A 174 -22.54 -9.97 -6.17
N ARG A 175 -21.69 -8.98 -5.94
CA ARG A 175 -21.44 -8.35 -4.63
C ARG A 175 -21.92 -6.91 -4.57
N ASP A 176 -23.06 -6.66 -5.19
CA ASP A 176 -23.72 -5.36 -5.30
C ASP A 176 -22.91 -4.32 -6.12
N GLY A 177 -21.96 -4.79 -6.94
CA GLY A 177 -21.24 -3.93 -7.85
C GLY A 177 -22.15 -3.17 -8.80
N TYR A 178 -21.82 -1.90 -9.04
CA TYR A 178 -22.57 -0.92 -9.82
C TYR A 178 -23.99 -0.61 -9.28
N ALA A 179 -24.36 -1.10 -8.10
CA ALA A 179 -25.61 -0.73 -7.45
C ALA A 179 -25.58 0.71 -6.91
N ALA A 180 -24.39 1.18 -6.49
CA ALA A 180 -24.24 2.56 -6.05
C ALA A 180 -24.32 3.55 -7.22
N LEU A 181 -23.77 3.19 -8.38
CA LEU A 181 -23.92 3.97 -9.61
C LEU A 181 -25.37 4.01 -10.07
N GLU A 182 -26.05 2.87 -10.06
CA GLU A 182 -27.48 2.78 -10.35
C GLU A 182 -28.29 3.71 -9.44
N LYS A 183 -28.09 3.63 -8.12
CA LYS A 183 -28.75 4.51 -7.14
C LYS A 183 -28.44 5.99 -7.40
N ALA A 184 -27.18 6.34 -7.68
CA ALA A 184 -26.80 7.72 -7.98
C ALA A 184 -27.51 8.26 -9.22
N LEU A 185 -27.61 7.47 -10.30
CA LEU A 185 -28.19 7.92 -11.57
C LEU A 185 -29.72 8.04 -11.56
N PHE A 186 -30.41 7.16 -10.83
CA PHE A 186 -31.87 7.05 -10.91
C PHE A 186 -32.62 7.48 -9.64
N GLU A 187 -31.93 7.53 -8.49
CA GLU A 187 -32.59 7.81 -7.20
C GLU A 187 -32.04 9.07 -6.51
N MET A 188 -30.89 9.62 -6.97
CA MET A 188 -30.24 10.75 -6.32
C MET A 188 -29.92 11.88 -7.30
N THR A 189 -30.03 13.11 -6.85
CA THR A 189 -29.46 14.26 -7.55
C THR A 189 -27.97 14.41 -7.21
N PRO A 190 -27.16 15.11 -8.04
CA PRO A 190 -25.77 15.42 -7.71
C PRO A 190 -25.59 16.08 -6.34
N ASP A 191 -26.51 16.94 -5.90
CA ASP A 191 -26.45 17.57 -4.57
C ASP A 191 -26.68 16.57 -3.45
N GLN A 192 -27.59 15.61 -3.63
CA GLN A 192 -27.82 14.54 -2.67
C GLN A 192 -26.60 13.63 -2.53
N VAL A 193 -25.89 13.32 -3.63
CA VAL A 193 -24.63 12.55 -3.56
C VAL A 193 -23.58 13.32 -2.75
N ILE A 194 -23.42 14.63 -2.97
CA ILE A 194 -22.49 15.45 -2.17
C ILE A 194 -22.91 15.50 -0.71
N ALA A 195 -24.20 15.66 -0.42
CA ALA A 195 -24.71 15.70 0.96
C ALA A 195 -24.47 14.36 1.69
N GLU A 196 -24.63 13.23 1.00
CA GLU A 196 -24.34 11.90 1.54
C GLU A 196 -22.85 11.72 1.85
N LEU A 197 -21.97 12.18 0.95
CA LEU A 197 -20.53 12.18 1.17
C LEU A 197 -20.11 13.14 2.31
N ASP A 198 -20.74 14.30 2.44
CA ASP A 198 -20.47 15.24 3.54
C ASP A 198 -20.90 14.63 4.87
N THR A 199 -22.10 14.04 4.93
CA THR A 199 -22.60 13.28 6.09
C THR A 199 -21.65 12.16 6.50
N SER A 200 -21.03 11.48 5.53
CA SER A 200 -20.06 10.40 5.81
C SER A 200 -18.80 10.91 6.48
N GLY A 201 -18.44 12.18 6.30
CA GLY A 201 -17.17 12.74 6.76
C GLY A 201 -15.96 12.13 6.08
N LEU A 202 -16.09 11.54 4.88
CA LEU A 202 -14.97 10.95 4.14
C LEU A 202 -13.92 12.00 3.82
N ARG A 203 -12.70 11.77 4.29
CA ARG A 203 -11.51 12.56 3.97
C ARG A 203 -10.62 11.80 2.99
N GLY A 204 -9.87 12.53 2.16
CA GLY A 204 -8.94 11.94 1.20
C GLY A 204 -7.92 11.01 1.84
N ARG A 205 -7.72 9.82 1.25
CA ARG A 205 -6.82 8.76 1.75
C ARG A 205 -5.40 8.82 1.18
N GLY A 206 -5.16 9.72 0.23
CA GLY A 206 -3.81 9.92 -0.35
C GLY A 206 -2.82 10.71 0.51
N GLY A 207 -3.15 10.98 1.78
CA GLY A 207 -2.21 11.56 2.78
C GLY A 207 -2.65 12.89 3.38
N ALA A 208 -3.17 13.84 2.61
CA ALA A 208 -3.52 15.19 3.08
C ALA A 208 -4.85 15.27 3.85
N GLY A 209 -5.73 14.27 3.75
CA GLY A 209 -6.96 14.21 4.51
C GLY A 209 -7.98 15.33 4.20
N PHE A 210 -8.00 15.91 3.00
CA PHE A 210 -8.96 16.94 2.63
C PHE A 210 -10.37 16.33 2.45
N PRO A 211 -11.46 16.98 2.93
CA PRO A 211 -12.82 16.45 2.79
C PRO A 211 -13.24 16.23 1.34
N ALA A 212 -13.66 15.00 0.99
CA ALA A 212 -13.99 14.63 -0.38
C ALA A 212 -15.20 15.40 -0.92
N ALA A 213 -16.27 15.52 -0.10
CA ALA A 213 -17.49 16.26 -0.45
C ALA A 213 -17.20 17.73 -0.83
N LYS A 214 -16.34 18.42 -0.06
CA LYS A 214 -15.96 19.81 -0.35
C LYS A 214 -15.22 19.92 -1.67
N LYS A 215 -14.29 19.00 -1.95
CA LYS A 215 -13.56 18.99 -3.23
C LYS A 215 -14.50 18.82 -4.42
N TRP A 216 -15.48 17.92 -4.33
CA TRP A 216 -16.48 17.71 -5.36
C TRP A 216 -17.40 18.91 -5.52
N GLY A 217 -17.85 19.50 -4.41
CA GLY A 217 -18.67 20.72 -4.41
C GLY A 217 -17.99 21.89 -5.13
N PHE A 218 -16.70 22.12 -4.89
CA PHE A 218 -15.95 23.18 -5.56
C PHE A 218 -15.87 23.02 -7.09
N ALA A 219 -15.75 21.80 -7.58
CA ALA A 219 -15.75 21.53 -9.02
C ALA A 219 -17.16 21.57 -9.61
N LYS A 220 -18.17 21.07 -8.87
CA LYS A 220 -19.55 21.05 -9.33
C LYS A 220 -20.08 22.44 -9.67
N ILE A 221 -19.82 23.43 -8.84
CA ILE A 221 -20.32 24.81 -9.03
C ILE A 221 -19.66 25.56 -10.18
N GLN A 222 -18.51 25.07 -10.71
CA GLN A 222 -17.85 25.71 -11.83
C GLN A 222 -18.68 25.53 -13.11
N VAL A 223 -18.81 26.60 -13.89
CA VAL A 223 -19.42 26.55 -15.23
C VAL A 223 -18.32 26.32 -16.25
N ALA A 224 -18.38 25.19 -16.95
CA ALA A 224 -17.43 24.84 -17.99
C ALA A 224 -18.07 23.87 -19.00
N ASP A 225 -17.59 23.88 -20.23
CA ASP A 225 -17.98 22.97 -21.31
C ASP A 225 -17.53 21.53 -21.04
N GLN A 226 -16.41 21.36 -20.33
CA GLN A 226 -15.84 20.09 -19.93
C GLN A 226 -15.31 20.16 -18.50
N LYS A 227 -15.53 19.08 -17.75
CA LYS A 227 -14.91 18.83 -16.44
C LYS A 227 -14.26 17.44 -16.46
N TYR A 228 -13.27 17.23 -15.58
CA TYR A 228 -12.54 15.97 -15.52
C TYR A 228 -12.58 15.35 -14.12
N MET A 229 -12.63 14.01 -14.11
CA MET A 229 -12.39 13.22 -12.91
C MET A 229 -11.09 12.45 -13.06
N VAL A 230 -10.16 12.62 -12.11
CA VAL A 230 -8.85 11.95 -12.16
C VAL A 230 -8.69 11.07 -10.92
N CYS A 231 -8.38 9.82 -11.14
CA CYS A 231 -7.90 8.90 -10.11
C CYS A 231 -6.37 9.02 -10.02
N ASN A 232 -5.88 9.41 -8.86
CA ASN A 232 -4.46 9.39 -8.55
C ASN A 232 -4.08 8.01 -8.03
N ALA A 233 -3.44 7.22 -8.88
CA ALA A 233 -2.88 5.91 -8.57
C ALA A 233 -1.33 5.93 -8.65
N ASP A 234 -0.72 7.11 -8.47
CA ASP A 234 0.73 7.29 -8.38
C ASP A 234 1.22 7.02 -6.95
N GLU A 235 1.18 5.75 -6.54
CA GLU A 235 1.59 5.28 -5.22
C GLU A 235 3.11 5.07 -5.21
N GLY A 236 3.86 6.09 -4.79
CA GLY A 236 5.31 6.10 -4.84
C GLY A 236 6.01 5.98 -3.49
N ASP A 237 5.29 5.97 -2.36
CA ASP A 237 5.86 5.85 -1.01
C ASP A 237 6.61 4.52 -0.82
N PRO A 238 7.87 4.53 -0.33
CA PRO A 238 8.57 3.30 0.02
C PRO A 238 7.77 2.47 1.05
N GLY A 239 7.43 1.22 0.68
CA GLY A 239 6.66 0.32 1.52
C GLY A 239 5.14 0.45 1.41
N ALA A 240 4.59 1.39 0.64
CA ALA A 240 3.16 1.49 0.34
C ALA A 240 2.81 0.71 -0.94
N TYR A 241 1.72 -0.08 -0.89
CA TYR A 241 1.19 -0.86 -2.02
C TYR A 241 -0.31 -1.16 -1.89
N MET A 242 -1.04 -0.36 -1.11
CA MET A 242 -2.47 -0.56 -0.90
C MET A 242 -3.30 -0.18 -2.12
N ASP A 243 -2.95 0.91 -2.80
CA ASP A 243 -3.64 1.36 -4.01
C ASP A 243 -3.44 0.36 -5.15
N ARG A 244 -2.20 -0.09 -5.35
CA ARG A 244 -1.87 -1.15 -6.30
C ARG A 244 -2.69 -2.41 -6.03
N SER A 245 -2.72 -2.89 -4.79
CA SER A 245 -3.44 -4.12 -4.43
C SER A 245 -4.95 -3.98 -4.59
N THR A 246 -5.51 -2.80 -4.34
CA THR A 246 -6.92 -2.51 -4.59
C THR A 246 -7.23 -2.57 -6.09
N LEU A 247 -6.38 -1.97 -6.94
CA LEU A 247 -6.54 -2.02 -8.40
C LEU A 247 -6.34 -3.42 -8.98
N GLU A 248 -5.44 -4.23 -8.40
CA GLU A 248 -5.23 -5.64 -8.77
C GLU A 248 -6.39 -6.54 -8.31
N GLY A 249 -7.09 -6.21 -7.22
CA GLY A 249 -8.06 -7.10 -6.58
C GLY A 249 -9.51 -6.68 -6.70
N ASP A 250 -9.80 -5.38 -6.89
CA ASP A 250 -11.16 -4.81 -6.99
C ASP A 250 -11.17 -3.55 -7.88
N PRO A 251 -10.77 -3.64 -9.17
CA PRO A 251 -10.68 -2.48 -10.05
C PRO A 251 -12.04 -1.82 -10.30
N HIS A 252 -13.13 -2.60 -10.34
CA HIS A 252 -14.47 -2.11 -10.63
C HIS A 252 -15.01 -1.17 -9.55
N SER A 253 -14.60 -1.31 -8.28
CA SER A 253 -15.00 -0.38 -7.21
C SER A 253 -14.49 1.04 -7.48
N VAL A 254 -13.32 1.16 -8.07
CA VAL A 254 -12.73 2.46 -8.46
C VAL A 254 -13.41 3.01 -9.71
N LEU A 255 -13.68 2.17 -10.72
CA LEU A 255 -14.38 2.58 -11.95
C LEU A 255 -15.81 3.07 -11.63
N GLU A 256 -16.56 2.33 -10.80
CA GLU A 256 -17.88 2.72 -10.32
C GLU A 256 -17.85 4.08 -9.60
N ALA A 257 -16.91 4.25 -8.67
CA ALA A 257 -16.73 5.51 -7.94
C ALA A 257 -16.39 6.68 -8.85
N MET A 258 -15.55 6.48 -9.87
CA MET A 258 -15.23 7.52 -10.84
C MET A 258 -16.45 7.92 -11.69
N ALA A 259 -17.29 6.95 -12.08
CA ALA A 259 -18.52 7.24 -12.81
C ALA A 259 -19.52 8.03 -11.92
N ILE A 260 -19.66 7.65 -10.64
CA ILE A 260 -20.47 8.40 -9.66
C ILE A 260 -19.95 9.84 -9.50
N ALA A 261 -18.62 10.01 -9.39
CA ALA A 261 -18.01 11.33 -9.31
C ALA A 261 -18.24 12.14 -10.58
N GLY A 262 -18.09 11.51 -11.75
CA GLY A 262 -18.38 12.11 -13.05
C GLY A 262 -19.80 12.65 -13.12
N TYR A 263 -20.79 11.84 -12.77
CA TYR A 263 -22.19 12.25 -12.67
C TYR A 263 -22.37 13.46 -11.74
N THR A 264 -21.79 13.36 -10.56
CA THR A 264 -21.97 14.36 -9.50
C THR A 264 -21.39 15.73 -9.85
N ILE A 265 -20.21 15.78 -10.48
CA ILE A 265 -19.57 17.06 -10.83
C ILE A 265 -19.91 17.54 -12.25
N GLY A 266 -20.59 16.71 -13.06
CA GLY A 266 -20.89 17.00 -14.47
C GLY A 266 -19.70 16.79 -15.39
N ALA A 267 -18.85 15.80 -15.12
CA ALA A 267 -17.74 15.40 -16.00
C ALA A 267 -18.17 14.26 -16.93
N SER A 268 -17.71 14.29 -18.17
CA SER A 268 -17.93 13.21 -19.15
C SER A 268 -16.68 12.35 -19.39
N LYS A 269 -15.54 12.74 -18.82
CA LYS A 269 -14.25 12.07 -19.02
C LYS A 269 -13.47 11.92 -17.72
N GLY A 270 -12.92 10.71 -17.53
CA GLY A 270 -12.02 10.38 -16.44
C GLY A 270 -10.67 9.88 -16.91
N TYR A 271 -9.66 10.04 -16.05
CA TYR A 271 -8.33 9.48 -16.24
C TYR A 271 -7.89 8.76 -14.97
N ILE A 272 -7.28 7.58 -15.12
CA ILE A 272 -6.55 6.91 -14.04
C ILE A 272 -5.06 7.11 -14.35
N TYR A 273 -4.39 7.88 -13.50
CA TYR A 273 -2.95 8.08 -13.60
C TYR A 273 -2.25 7.05 -12.73
N ILE A 274 -1.61 6.08 -13.35
CA ILE A 274 -1.01 4.92 -12.71
C ILE A 274 0.46 4.79 -13.09
N ARG A 275 1.27 4.28 -12.17
CA ARG A 275 2.71 4.02 -12.41
C ARG A 275 2.90 2.91 -13.44
N ALA A 276 3.82 3.11 -14.40
CA ALA A 276 4.19 2.09 -15.37
C ALA A 276 4.80 0.83 -14.74
N GLU A 277 5.32 0.94 -13.51
CA GLU A 277 5.89 -0.15 -12.72
C GLU A 277 4.84 -1.10 -12.12
N TYR A 278 3.54 -0.85 -12.36
CA TYR A 278 2.45 -1.70 -11.89
C TYR A 278 1.78 -2.50 -13.03
N PRO A 279 2.52 -3.37 -13.75
CA PRO A 279 2.02 -4.02 -14.97
C PRO A 279 0.77 -4.88 -14.72
N LEU A 280 0.66 -5.55 -13.56
CA LEU A 280 -0.52 -6.35 -13.24
C LEU A 280 -1.74 -5.45 -13.05
N ALA A 281 -1.64 -4.37 -12.27
CA ALA A 281 -2.75 -3.44 -12.05
C ALA A 281 -3.19 -2.76 -13.37
N ILE A 282 -2.25 -2.44 -14.26
CA ILE A 282 -2.55 -1.89 -15.59
C ILE A 282 -3.37 -2.89 -16.40
N SER A 283 -2.91 -4.14 -16.52
CA SER A 283 -3.62 -5.21 -17.26
C SER A 283 -5.01 -5.47 -16.70
N THR A 284 -5.14 -5.52 -15.37
CA THR A 284 -6.44 -5.71 -14.69
C THR A 284 -7.39 -4.54 -14.95
N LEU A 285 -6.88 -3.29 -14.91
CA LEU A 285 -7.67 -2.10 -15.24
C LEU A 285 -8.10 -2.06 -16.70
N GLU A 286 -7.22 -2.42 -17.64
CA GLU A 286 -7.56 -2.49 -19.06
C GLU A 286 -8.70 -3.49 -19.31
N THR A 287 -8.61 -4.66 -18.69
CA THR A 287 -9.67 -5.68 -18.71
C THR A 287 -10.97 -5.15 -18.11
N ALA A 288 -10.91 -4.55 -16.92
CA ALA A 288 -12.09 -4.02 -16.23
C ALA A 288 -12.78 -2.87 -17.01
N ILE A 289 -12.00 -1.95 -17.61
CA ILE A 289 -12.53 -0.86 -18.44
C ILE A 289 -13.22 -1.43 -19.70
N ALA A 290 -12.60 -2.42 -20.35
CA ALA A 290 -13.18 -3.07 -21.51
C ALA A 290 -14.50 -3.77 -21.17
N GLN A 291 -14.55 -4.50 -20.08
CA GLN A 291 -15.77 -5.16 -19.58
C GLN A 291 -16.86 -4.13 -19.20
N ALA A 292 -16.50 -3.06 -18.48
CA ALA A 292 -17.45 -2.02 -18.12
C ALA A 292 -18.05 -1.31 -19.35
N ARG A 293 -17.26 -1.08 -20.39
CA ARG A 293 -17.74 -0.56 -21.68
C ARG A 293 -18.68 -1.54 -22.38
N ALA A 294 -18.32 -2.82 -22.44
CA ALA A 294 -19.15 -3.86 -23.04
C ALA A 294 -20.50 -3.99 -22.33
N TYR A 295 -20.53 -3.87 -21.02
CA TYR A 295 -21.76 -3.92 -20.23
C TYR A 295 -22.56 -2.61 -20.25
N GLY A 296 -22.09 -1.52 -20.90
CA GLY A 296 -22.74 -0.22 -20.90
C GLY A 296 -22.68 0.53 -19.57
N LEU A 297 -21.70 0.19 -18.73
CA LEU A 297 -21.43 0.82 -17.43
C LEU A 297 -20.38 1.95 -17.55
N LEU A 298 -19.74 2.06 -18.71
CA LEU A 298 -18.93 3.17 -19.19
C LEU A 298 -19.30 3.49 -20.65
N GLY A 299 -18.97 4.70 -21.10
CA GLY A 299 -19.25 5.20 -22.43
C GLY A 299 -20.52 6.06 -22.48
N ARG A 300 -21.29 5.92 -23.56
CA ARG A 300 -22.51 6.72 -23.78
C ARG A 300 -23.73 6.08 -23.12
N HIS A 301 -24.63 6.90 -22.59
CA HIS A 301 -25.94 6.48 -22.07
C HIS A 301 -25.86 5.34 -21.05
N ILE A 302 -25.06 5.53 -20.02
CA ILE A 302 -24.81 4.52 -18.97
C ILE A 302 -26.14 4.04 -18.36
N LEU A 303 -26.38 2.72 -18.38
CA LEU A 303 -27.61 2.07 -17.90
C LEU A 303 -28.89 2.61 -18.56
N GLY A 304 -28.80 3.17 -19.77
CA GLY A 304 -29.91 3.80 -20.49
C GLY A 304 -30.23 5.23 -20.02
N SER A 305 -29.48 5.80 -19.09
CA SER A 305 -29.62 7.18 -18.62
C SER A 305 -29.07 8.19 -19.63
N PRO A 306 -29.36 9.49 -19.53
CA PRO A 306 -28.73 10.52 -20.35
C PRO A 306 -27.26 10.76 -20.02
N PHE A 307 -26.73 10.18 -18.96
CA PHE A 307 -25.36 10.34 -18.50
C PHE A 307 -24.38 9.54 -19.35
N SER A 308 -23.27 10.17 -19.71
CA SER A 308 -22.17 9.56 -20.47
C SER A 308 -20.85 9.88 -19.78
N PHE A 309 -20.04 8.86 -19.55
CA PHE A 309 -18.75 9.00 -18.90
C PHE A 309 -17.81 7.88 -19.34
N ASP A 310 -16.59 8.22 -19.70
CA ASP A 310 -15.59 7.23 -20.11
C ASP A 310 -14.25 7.47 -19.43
N ILE A 311 -13.48 6.40 -19.25
CA ILE A 311 -12.21 6.39 -18.52
C ILE A 311 -11.07 5.95 -19.43
N GLU A 312 -9.92 6.64 -19.34
CA GLU A 312 -8.66 6.27 -19.98
C GLU A 312 -7.55 6.14 -18.94
N LEU A 313 -6.60 5.22 -19.21
CA LEU A 313 -5.37 5.11 -18.44
C LEU A 313 -4.34 6.11 -18.93
N ARG A 314 -3.57 6.67 -17.99
CA ARG A 314 -2.37 7.48 -18.24
C ARG A 314 -1.23 6.91 -17.41
N LEU A 315 -0.17 6.49 -18.10
CA LEU A 315 0.97 5.86 -17.44
C LEU A 315 1.97 6.93 -17.00
N GLY A 316 2.27 6.94 -15.71
CA GLY A 316 3.33 7.74 -15.12
C GLY A 316 4.68 7.03 -15.23
N ALA A 317 5.76 7.79 -15.38
CA ALA A 317 7.12 7.26 -15.45
C ALA A 317 7.77 7.02 -14.08
N GLY A 318 6.98 6.81 -13.03
CA GLY A 318 7.44 6.43 -11.70
C GLY A 318 7.96 7.54 -10.80
N ALA A 319 7.86 8.80 -11.18
CA ALA A 319 8.31 9.91 -10.35
C ALA A 319 7.32 10.20 -9.21
N PHE A 320 7.77 10.04 -7.96
CA PHE A 320 6.97 10.29 -6.75
C PHE A 320 6.35 11.68 -6.69
N VAL A 321 7.05 12.70 -7.22
CA VAL A 321 6.52 14.06 -7.30
C VAL A 321 5.22 14.15 -8.13
N CYS A 322 4.96 13.22 -9.03
CA CYS A 322 3.73 13.18 -9.82
C CYS A 322 2.49 12.74 -9.01
N GLY A 323 2.66 12.28 -7.77
CA GLY A 323 1.57 12.14 -6.80
C GLY A 323 0.99 13.48 -6.34
N GLU A 324 1.74 14.59 -6.46
CA GLU A 324 1.22 15.94 -6.21
C GLU A 324 0.24 16.34 -7.32
N GLU A 325 -0.94 16.86 -6.94
CA GLU A 325 -2.08 17.01 -7.86
C GLU A 325 -1.78 17.85 -9.11
N THR A 326 -0.99 18.93 -9.00
CA THR A 326 -0.68 19.79 -10.14
C THR A 326 0.46 19.23 -11.01
N ALA A 327 1.40 18.51 -10.42
CA ALA A 327 2.44 17.78 -11.14
C ALA A 327 1.86 16.61 -11.94
N LEU A 328 0.90 15.89 -11.35
CA LEU A 328 0.14 14.83 -12.02
C LEU A 328 -0.60 15.37 -13.24
N LEU A 329 -1.32 16.49 -13.10
CA LEU A 329 -2.02 17.11 -14.21
C LEU A 329 -1.05 17.53 -15.33
N ALA A 330 0.08 18.14 -14.98
CA ALA A 330 1.11 18.52 -15.95
C ALA A 330 1.64 17.29 -16.72
N SER A 331 1.83 16.16 -16.03
CA SER A 331 2.25 14.90 -16.65
C SER A 331 1.19 14.34 -17.61
N ILE A 332 -0.09 14.35 -17.25
CA ILE A 332 -1.20 13.95 -18.15
C ILE A 332 -1.22 14.84 -19.40
N GLU A 333 -0.92 16.12 -19.25
CA GLU A 333 -0.85 17.10 -20.34
C GLU A 333 0.39 16.92 -21.25
N GLY A 334 1.27 15.95 -20.96
CA GLY A 334 2.52 15.74 -21.70
C GLY A 334 3.63 16.74 -21.35
N LYS A 335 3.47 17.48 -20.27
CA LYS A 335 4.46 18.41 -19.73
C LYS A 335 5.34 17.73 -18.68
N ARG A 336 6.45 18.38 -18.31
CA ARG A 336 7.25 17.93 -17.18
C ARG A 336 6.42 17.93 -15.90
N GLY A 337 6.42 16.83 -15.16
CA GLY A 337 5.70 16.66 -13.89
C GLY A 337 6.25 17.54 -12.78
N MET A 338 5.94 18.81 -12.82
CA MET A 338 6.35 19.83 -11.86
C MET A 338 5.13 20.51 -11.24
N PRO A 339 5.11 20.71 -9.91
CA PRO A 339 4.04 21.43 -9.24
C PRO A 339 3.87 22.87 -9.73
N SER A 340 2.63 23.32 -9.72
CA SER A 340 2.25 24.72 -10.00
C SER A 340 1.78 25.42 -8.73
N PRO A 341 1.95 26.76 -8.62
CA PRO A 341 1.39 27.54 -7.52
C PRO A 341 -0.13 27.41 -7.43
N ARG A 342 -0.67 27.46 -6.24
CA ARG A 342 -2.10 27.54 -5.93
C ARG A 342 -2.37 28.78 -5.09
N PRO A 343 -3.48 29.56 -5.30
CA PRO A 343 -4.55 29.37 -6.28
C PRO A 343 -4.11 29.72 -7.73
N PRO A 344 -4.87 29.27 -8.78
CA PRO A 344 -6.14 28.52 -8.68
C PRO A 344 -5.92 27.04 -8.33
N PHE A 345 -6.89 26.45 -7.61
CA PHE A 345 -6.91 25.03 -7.32
C PHE A 345 -7.44 24.22 -8.52
N PRO A 346 -7.09 22.92 -8.67
CA PRO A 346 -7.55 22.10 -9.79
C PRO A 346 -9.07 22.03 -9.94
N ALA A 347 -9.82 22.08 -8.84
CA ALA A 347 -11.28 22.14 -8.87
C ALA A 347 -11.84 23.34 -9.65
N VAL A 348 -11.06 24.42 -9.78
CA VAL A 348 -11.41 25.61 -10.57
C VAL A 348 -10.71 25.61 -11.93
N LYS A 349 -9.40 25.31 -11.96
CA LYS A 349 -8.57 25.32 -13.17
C LYS A 349 -7.52 24.21 -13.09
N GLY A 350 -7.88 23.02 -13.52
CA GLY A 350 -7.05 21.83 -13.54
C GLY A 350 -6.61 21.41 -14.93
N LEU A 351 -6.89 20.16 -15.32
CA LEU A 351 -6.46 19.53 -16.57
C LEU A 351 -6.92 20.34 -17.79
N TRP A 352 -5.97 20.72 -18.64
CA TRP A 352 -6.17 21.61 -19.80
C TRP A 352 -6.94 22.89 -19.47
N GLY A 353 -6.76 23.40 -18.24
CA GLY A 353 -7.42 24.60 -17.77
C GLY A 353 -8.90 24.44 -17.40
N LYS A 354 -9.41 23.21 -17.32
CA LYS A 354 -10.80 22.89 -16.99
C LYS A 354 -10.95 22.43 -15.54
N PRO A 355 -12.13 22.61 -14.92
CA PRO A 355 -12.36 22.13 -13.55
C PRO A 355 -12.09 20.61 -13.44
N THR A 356 -11.28 20.22 -12.46
CA THR A 356 -10.84 18.85 -12.32
C THR A 356 -10.88 18.42 -10.86
N VAL A 357 -11.51 17.27 -10.58
CA VAL A 357 -11.42 16.60 -9.29
C VAL A 357 -10.36 15.51 -9.36
N ILE A 358 -9.48 15.46 -8.38
CA ILE A 358 -8.46 14.43 -8.23
C ILE A 358 -8.69 13.72 -6.91
N ASN A 359 -8.89 12.41 -6.93
CA ASN A 359 -8.98 11.56 -5.74
C ASN A 359 -8.03 10.37 -5.84
N ASN A 360 -7.51 9.96 -4.70
CA ASN A 360 -6.70 8.76 -4.55
C ASN A 360 -7.58 7.49 -4.67
N VAL A 361 -7.00 6.34 -5.00
CA VAL A 361 -7.65 5.04 -5.19
C VAL A 361 -8.46 4.62 -3.96
N GLU A 362 -7.85 4.61 -2.77
CA GLU A 362 -8.51 4.23 -1.52
C GLU A 362 -9.70 5.16 -1.20
N THR A 363 -9.58 6.45 -1.50
CA THR A 363 -10.69 7.40 -1.35
C THR A 363 -11.87 6.99 -2.22
N LEU A 364 -11.64 6.67 -3.49
CA LEU A 364 -12.67 6.27 -4.44
C LEU A 364 -13.32 4.95 -4.04
N ALA A 365 -12.56 3.94 -3.64
CA ALA A 365 -13.08 2.62 -3.27
C ALA A 365 -14.07 2.63 -2.08
N ASN A 366 -14.08 3.70 -1.26
CA ASN A 366 -15.06 3.91 -0.19
C ASN A 366 -16.43 4.39 -0.71
N ILE A 367 -16.48 5.10 -1.84
CA ILE A 367 -17.68 5.83 -2.28
C ILE A 367 -18.85 4.91 -2.58
N PRO A 368 -18.71 3.78 -3.31
CA PRO A 368 -19.84 2.88 -3.55
C PRO A 368 -20.48 2.38 -2.26
N VAL A 369 -19.65 2.03 -1.26
CA VAL A 369 -20.14 1.54 0.03
C VAL A 369 -20.88 2.63 0.80
N ILE A 370 -20.38 3.87 0.78
CA ILE A 370 -21.02 5.01 1.43
C ILE A 370 -22.41 5.23 0.83
N LEU A 371 -22.57 5.21 -0.49
CA LEU A 371 -23.87 5.42 -1.13
C LEU A 371 -24.84 4.26 -0.86
N LEU A 372 -24.36 3.03 -0.76
CA LEU A 372 -25.20 1.86 -0.48
C LEU A 372 -25.63 1.78 0.98
N LYS A 373 -24.73 1.99 1.92
CA LYS A 373 -24.97 1.84 3.36
C LYS A 373 -25.41 3.13 4.05
N GLY A 374 -25.19 4.27 3.41
CA GLY A 374 -25.48 5.61 3.91
C GLY A 374 -24.28 6.28 4.59
N GLY A 375 -24.16 7.60 4.41
CA GLY A 375 -23.10 8.41 5.01
C GLY A 375 -23.13 8.35 6.53
N ALA A 376 -24.29 8.37 7.14
CA ALA A 376 -24.45 8.24 8.58
C ALA A 376 -23.95 6.90 9.14
N TRP A 377 -24.04 5.82 8.38
CA TRP A 377 -23.45 4.53 8.75
C TRP A 377 -21.92 4.63 8.75
N PHE A 378 -21.31 5.16 7.69
CA PHE A 378 -19.88 5.33 7.57
C PHE A 378 -19.32 6.27 8.66
N ALA A 379 -20.05 7.33 9.00
CA ALA A 379 -19.68 8.30 10.03
C ALA A 379 -19.62 7.72 11.46
N LYS A 380 -20.21 6.54 11.70
CA LYS A 380 -20.10 5.83 12.98
C LYS A 380 -18.75 5.10 13.16
N ILE A 381 -18.02 4.90 12.07
CA ILE A 381 -16.72 4.22 12.05
C ILE A 381 -15.63 5.28 12.21
N GLY A 382 -14.61 5.00 13.00
CA GLY A 382 -13.48 5.90 13.22
C GLY A 382 -13.65 6.85 14.40
N THR A 383 -12.88 7.94 14.39
CA THR A 383 -12.86 8.96 15.46
C THR A 383 -13.87 10.08 15.20
N ALA A 384 -13.97 11.04 16.11
CA ALA A 384 -14.85 12.19 15.95
C ALA A 384 -14.54 13.03 14.70
N THR A 385 -13.25 13.16 14.34
CA THR A 385 -12.76 14.02 13.25
C THR A 385 -12.25 13.25 12.04
N SER A 386 -11.94 11.96 12.19
CA SER A 386 -11.44 11.09 11.13
C SER A 386 -12.33 9.87 10.98
N LYS A 387 -13.25 9.90 10.00
CA LYS A 387 -14.29 8.89 9.80
C LYS A 387 -13.84 7.75 8.88
N GLY A 388 -14.49 6.59 9.06
CA GLY A 388 -14.27 5.40 8.24
C GLY A 388 -13.03 4.61 8.62
N THR A 389 -12.50 3.87 7.66
CA THR A 389 -11.33 3.00 7.80
C THR A 389 -10.09 3.59 7.14
N LYS A 390 -8.95 2.98 7.42
CA LYS A 390 -7.68 3.22 6.73
C LYS A 390 -7.00 1.90 6.41
N VAL A 391 -6.53 1.77 5.19
CA VAL A 391 -5.68 0.66 4.79
C VAL A 391 -4.23 0.99 5.12
N PHE A 392 -3.55 0.06 5.79
CA PHE A 392 -2.11 0.15 6.06
C PHE A 392 -1.36 -0.98 5.37
N ALA A 393 -0.23 -0.64 4.74
CA ALA A 393 0.80 -1.59 4.36
C ALA A 393 1.76 -1.75 5.55
N LEU A 394 1.50 -2.77 6.37
CA LEU A 394 2.28 -3.08 7.57
C LEU A 394 3.53 -3.85 7.16
N THR A 395 4.70 -3.26 7.36
CA THR A 395 5.99 -3.78 6.92
C THR A 395 7.10 -3.55 7.96
N GLY A 396 8.33 -3.92 7.63
CA GLY A 396 9.48 -3.75 8.52
C GLY A 396 9.69 -4.95 9.45
N LYS A 397 9.91 -4.70 10.73
CA LYS A 397 10.32 -5.70 11.73
C LYS A 397 9.15 -6.42 12.42
N VAL A 398 8.00 -6.46 11.80
CA VAL A 398 6.78 -7.10 12.32
C VAL A 398 6.72 -8.58 11.89
N VAL A 399 6.13 -9.45 12.72
CA VAL A 399 5.99 -10.89 12.43
C VAL A 399 5.11 -11.13 11.22
N LYS A 400 3.92 -10.50 11.16
CA LYS A 400 2.93 -10.66 10.09
C LYS A 400 2.86 -9.39 9.27
N SER A 401 3.66 -9.29 8.22
CA SER A 401 3.58 -8.18 7.27
C SER A 401 2.47 -8.39 6.24
N GLY A 402 1.83 -7.31 5.79
CA GLY A 402 0.77 -7.40 4.79
C GLY A 402 -0.12 -6.17 4.76
N LEU A 403 -1.26 -6.29 4.06
CA LEU A 403 -2.29 -5.25 4.04
C LEU A 403 -3.32 -5.50 5.14
N ILE A 404 -3.56 -4.49 5.91
CA ILE A 404 -4.59 -4.48 6.96
C ILE A 404 -5.50 -3.27 6.76
N GLU A 405 -6.78 -3.45 7.06
CA GLU A 405 -7.73 -2.34 7.07
C GLU A 405 -8.41 -2.28 8.42
N VAL A 406 -8.29 -1.12 9.08
CA VAL A 406 -8.77 -0.90 10.43
C VAL A 406 -9.56 0.41 10.52
N PRO A 407 -10.48 0.55 11.49
CA PRO A 407 -11.11 1.84 11.77
C PRO A 407 -10.06 2.92 12.06
N MET A 408 -10.31 4.14 11.60
CA MET A 408 -9.50 5.29 12.02
C MET A 408 -9.53 5.40 13.55
N GLY A 409 -8.37 5.66 14.14
CA GLY A 409 -8.23 5.71 15.61
C GLY A 409 -7.78 4.39 16.24
N THR A 410 -7.66 3.28 15.50
CA THR A 410 -6.96 2.09 15.98
C THR A 410 -5.52 2.45 16.35
N THR A 411 -5.03 1.94 17.47
CA THR A 411 -3.70 2.29 17.99
C THR A 411 -2.58 1.53 17.29
N LEU A 412 -1.36 2.08 17.34
CA LEU A 412 -0.17 1.35 16.85
C LEU A 412 0.03 0.03 17.59
N ARG A 413 -0.28 -0.02 18.89
CA ARG A 413 -0.16 -1.23 19.70
C ARG A 413 -1.06 -2.35 19.16
N GLU A 414 -2.33 -2.05 18.90
CA GLU A 414 -3.26 -3.02 18.33
C GLU A 414 -2.80 -3.49 16.95
N ILE A 415 -2.34 -2.57 16.10
CA ILE A 415 -1.88 -2.90 14.75
C ILE A 415 -0.63 -3.79 14.79
N ILE A 416 0.39 -3.42 15.57
CA ILE A 416 1.68 -4.09 15.56
C ILE A 416 1.63 -5.40 16.33
N PHE A 417 1.04 -5.41 17.52
CA PHE A 417 1.14 -6.56 18.43
C PHE A 417 -0.03 -7.53 18.27
N GLU A 418 -1.25 -7.03 18.04
CA GLU A 418 -2.41 -7.90 17.99
C GLU A 418 -2.72 -8.40 16.56
N ILE A 419 -2.63 -7.51 15.56
CA ILE A 419 -2.82 -7.89 14.15
C ILE A 419 -1.51 -8.40 13.56
N GLY A 420 -0.43 -7.62 13.74
CA GLY A 420 0.90 -7.90 13.20
C GLY A 420 1.69 -9.00 13.93
N GLY A 421 1.21 -9.46 15.09
CA GLY A 421 1.83 -10.55 15.85
C GLY A 421 3.11 -10.15 16.59
N GLY A 422 3.38 -8.85 16.75
CA GLY A 422 4.54 -8.32 17.48
C GLY A 422 5.81 -8.21 16.63
N ILE A 423 6.92 -7.96 17.30
CA ILE A 423 8.25 -7.82 16.68
C ILE A 423 8.86 -9.20 16.48
N ARG A 424 9.46 -9.43 15.30
CA ARG A 424 10.04 -10.73 14.97
C ARG A 424 11.32 -11.02 15.77
N GLU A 425 11.67 -12.30 15.86
CA GLU A 425 12.92 -12.80 16.44
C GLU A 425 13.15 -12.44 17.92
N GLY A 426 12.08 -12.07 18.65
CA GLY A 426 12.17 -11.68 20.05
C GLY A 426 12.78 -10.32 20.32
N HIS A 427 12.94 -9.52 19.26
CA HIS A 427 13.40 -8.13 19.37
C HIS A 427 12.36 -7.22 20.03
N THR A 428 12.81 -6.02 20.43
CA THR A 428 11.94 -5.01 21.06
C THR A 428 11.54 -3.93 20.06
N PHE A 429 10.32 -3.42 20.21
CA PHE A 429 9.86 -2.29 19.41
C PHE A 429 10.69 -1.04 19.73
N LYS A 430 11.10 -0.32 18.72
CA LYS A 430 11.82 0.95 18.85
C LYS A 430 11.01 2.13 18.34
N ALA A 431 10.50 2.01 17.13
CA ALA A 431 9.74 3.06 16.48
C ALA A 431 8.89 2.53 15.34
N ALA A 432 7.93 3.33 14.90
CA ALA A 432 7.23 3.16 13.64
C ALA A 432 7.34 4.42 12.77
N GLN A 433 7.27 4.27 11.45
CA GLN A 433 7.19 5.36 10.50
C GLN A 433 5.86 5.28 9.75
N THR A 434 5.08 6.36 9.78
CA THR A 434 3.87 6.52 8.95
C THR A 434 4.07 7.64 7.94
N GLY A 435 3.34 7.58 6.81
CA GLY A 435 3.37 8.63 5.80
C GLY A 435 4.64 8.66 4.94
N GLY A 436 5.42 7.56 4.93
CA GLY A 436 6.61 7.44 4.12
C GLY A 436 7.60 8.59 4.34
N PRO A 437 8.22 9.13 3.27
CA PRO A 437 9.21 10.21 3.36
C PRO A 437 8.63 11.55 3.83
N SER A 438 7.31 11.69 3.83
CA SER A 438 6.60 12.90 4.30
C SER A 438 6.17 12.82 5.76
N GLY A 439 6.25 11.64 6.38
CA GLY A 439 5.84 11.41 7.76
C GLY A 439 6.95 11.56 8.78
N GLY A 440 6.63 11.25 10.03
CA GLY A 440 7.56 11.32 11.16
C GLY A 440 7.76 9.97 11.82
N VAL A 441 8.89 9.83 12.51
CA VAL A 441 9.19 8.67 13.35
C VAL A 441 8.36 8.75 14.63
N ILE A 442 7.69 7.67 14.99
CA ILE A 442 6.80 7.54 16.15
C ILE A 442 7.45 6.59 17.16
N PRO A 443 7.94 7.09 18.31
CA PRO A 443 8.57 6.26 19.34
C PRO A 443 7.55 5.49 20.19
N GLU A 444 8.05 4.55 21.01
CA GLU A 444 7.27 3.65 21.87
C GLU A 444 6.24 4.35 22.76
N GLN A 445 6.55 5.52 23.29
CA GLN A 445 5.66 6.30 24.15
C GLN A 445 4.31 6.69 23.49
N PHE A 446 4.20 6.57 22.17
CA PHE A 446 2.98 6.86 21.41
C PHE A 446 2.28 5.63 20.84
N LEU A 447 2.64 4.43 21.29
CA LEU A 447 2.00 3.18 20.83
C LEU A 447 0.49 3.16 21.07
N ASP A 448 0.01 3.82 22.13
CA ASP A 448 -1.40 3.82 22.55
C ASP A 448 -2.19 5.03 22.02
N LEU A 449 -1.57 5.90 21.24
CA LEU A 449 -2.27 7.01 20.62
C LEU A 449 -3.15 6.51 19.45
N PRO A 450 -4.38 7.05 19.31
CA PRO A 450 -5.22 6.73 18.16
C PRO A 450 -4.58 7.25 16.86
N LEU A 451 -4.50 6.39 15.84
CA LEU A 451 -4.01 6.77 14.52
C LEU A 451 -5.10 7.50 13.76
N ASP A 452 -5.07 8.82 13.82
CA ASP A 452 -5.90 9.72 13.03
C ASP A 452 -5.12 10.94 12.54
N TYR A 453 -5.72 11.75 11.68
CA TYR A 453 -5.03 12.89 11.06
C TYR A 453 -4.55 13.91 12.10
N GLU A 454 -5.37 14.21 13.07
CA GLU A 454 -5.12 15.24 14.08
C GLU A 454 -4.08 14.79 15.11
N THR A 455 -4.17 13.56 15.57
CA THR A 455 -3.24 13.01 16.56
C THR A 455 -1.83 12.85 15.98
N LEU A 456 -1.73 12.33 14.76
CA LEU A 456 -0.44 12.20 14.08
C LEU A 456 0.21 13.57 13.82
N ALA A 457 -0.58 14.58 13.42
CA ALA A 457 -0.07 15.94 13.20
C ALA A 457 0.50 16.56 14.50
N LYS A 458 -0.14 16.35 15.66
CA LYS A 458 0.33 16.84 16.97
C LYS A 458 1.70 16.29 17.36
N ILE A 459 2.01 15.07 16.99
CA ILE A 459 3.30 14.45 17.28
C ILE A 459 4.36 14.66 16.18
N GLY A 460 4.02 15.45 15.15
CA GLY A 460 4.96 15.77 14.04
C GLY A 460 5.07 14.64 12.99
N SER A 461 4.03 13.80 12.89
CA SER A 461 3.88 12.81 11.82
C SER A 461 2.66 13.11 10.96
N ILE A 462 2.42 12.32 9.95
CA ILE A 462 1.21 12.37 9.10
C ILE A 462 0.69 10.96 8.81
N MET A 463 -0.59 10.87 8.47
CA MET A 463 -1.20 9.61 8.05
C MET A 463 -0.56 9.06 6.77
N GLY A 464 -0.27 9.95 5.83
CA GLY A 464 0.21 9.58 4.50
C GLY A 464 -0.76 8.70 3.73
N SER A 465 -0.24 7.98 2.75
CA SER A 465 -1.01 7.01 1.96
C SER A 465 -1.35 5.73 2.75
N GLY A 466 -0.63 5.43 3.84
CA GLY A 466 -0.86 4.25 4.70
C GLY A 466 0.34 3.30 4.77
N GLY A 467 1.51 3.69 4.27
CA GLY A 467 2.75 2.97 4.57
C GLY A 467 3.02 3.01 6.07
N LEU A 468 3.21 1.85 6.69
CA LEU A 468 3.52 1.71 8.11
C LEU A 468 4.72 0.77 8.26
N ILE A 469 5.88 1.35 8.57
CA ILE A 469 7.15 0.62 8.70
C ILE A 469 7.53 0.52 10.16
N VAL A 470 7.65 -0.70 10.66
CA VAL A 470 8.02 -1.00 12.05
C VAL A 470 9.51 -1.24 12.16
N MET A 471 10.13 -0.65 13.17
CA MET A 471 11.56 -0.71 13.47
C MET A 471 11.79 -1.30 14.85
N ASP A 472 12.87 -2.06 15.01
CA ASP A 472 13.35 -2.61 16.27
C ASP A 472 14.64 -1.92 16.75
N GLU A 473 15.19 -2.35 17.88
CA GLU A 473 16.41 -1.80 18.48
C GLU A 473 17.66 -1.92 17.58
N THR A 474 17.62 -2.78 16.57
CA THR A 474 18.73 -2.95 15.61
C THR A 474 18.72 -1.88 14.50
N ASP A 475 17.67 -1.07 14.39
CA ASP A 475 17.60 0.00 13.40
C ASP A 475 18.16 1.32 13.95
N CYS A 476 19.00 1.98 13.15
CA CYS A 476 19.56 3.29 13.50
C CYS A 476 18.62 4.39 12.98
N ILE A 477 18.06 5.18 13.88
CA ILE A 477 17.10 6.25 13.53
C ILE A 477 17.75 7.34 12.69
N VAL A 478 19.03 7.64 12.89
CA VAL A 478 19.78 8.62 12.08
C VAL A 478 19.92 8.14 10.64
N ASP A 479 20.20 6.83 10.44
CA ASP A 479 20.30 6.21 9.12
C ASP A 479 18.93 6.11 8.42
N VAL A 480 17.88 5.83 9.19
CA VAL A 480 16.48 5.82 8.68
C VAL A 480 16.08 7.23 8.22
N ALA A 481 16.34 8.26 9.01
CA ALA A 481 16.05 9.65 8.61
C ALA A 481 16.83 10.04 7.34
N LYS A 482 18.09 9.60 7.22
CA LYS A 482 18.89 9.78 6.02
C LYS A 482 18.29 9.06 4.81
N PHE A 483 17.86 7.82 4.96
CA PHE A 483 17.23 7.02 3.88
C PHE A 483 16.01 7.73 3.28
N TYR A 484 15.08 8.20 4.12
CA TYR A 484 13.91 8.93 3.63
C TYR A 484 14.25 10.26 2.97
N LEU A 485 15.26 10.93 3.48
CA LEU A 485 15.70 12.20 2.89
C LEU A 485 16.44 11.98 1.57
N ASP A 486 17.28 10.95 1.45
CA ASP A 486 17.91 10.55 0.19
C ASP A 486 16.85 10.29 -0.88
N PHE A 487 15.83 9.48 -0.55
CA PHE A 487 14.69 9.23 -1.44
C PHE A 487 14.02 10.54 -1.88
N THR A 488 13.71 11.45 -0.93
CA THR A 488 13.05 12.72 -1.27
C THR A 488 13.92 13.61 -2.16
N VAL A 489 15.24 13.60 -1.96
CA VAL A 489 16.20 14.34 -2.78
C VAL A 489 16.22 13.80 -4.22
N ASP A 490 16.20 12.48 -4.38
CA ASP A 490 16.21 11.83 -5.69
C ASP A 490 14.87 12.05 -6.45
N GLU A 491 13.75 12.10 -5.71
CA GLU A 491 12.40 12.32 -6.25
C GLU A 491 12.00 13.79 -6.40
N SER A 492 12.86 14.72 -5.97
CA SER A 492 12.59 16.15 -6.09
C SER A 492 12.60 16.60 -7.56
N CYS A 493 11.53 17.31 -7.99
CA CYS A 493 11.49 17.92 -9.32
C CYS A 493 12.55 19.01 -9.56
N GLY A 494 13.23 19.48 -8.50
CA GLY A 494 14.26 20.51 -8.56
C GLY A 494 13.78 21.94 -8.82
N LYS A 495 12.47 22.20 -8.90
CA LYS A 495 11.92 23.52 -9.26
C LYS A 495 12.22 24.60 -8.23
N CYS A 496 11.95 24.38 -6.95
CA CYS A 496 12.14 25.39 -5.92
C CYS A 496 13.44 25.21 -5.12
N ALA A 497 14.14 26.32 -4.84
CA ALA A 497 15.44 26.31 -4.16
C ALA A 497 15.38 25.67 -2.75
N PRO A 498 14.37 25.94 -1.89
CA PRO A 498 14.34 25.35 -0.55
C PRO A 498 14.36 23.82 -0.57
N CYS A 499 13.56 23.17 -1.43
CA CYS A 499 13.57 21.71 -1.60
C CYS A 499 14.89 21.21 -2.23
N ARG A 500 15.28 21.75 -3.38
CA ARG A 500 16.47 21.30 -4.14
C ARG A 500 17.76 21.45 -3.37
N ILE A 501 18.00 22.63 -2.77
CA ILE A 501 19.24 22.95 -2.03
C ILE A 501 19.15 22.45 -0.59
N GLY A 502 18.04 22.74 0.10
CA GLY A 502 17.84 22.35 1.50
C GLY A 502 17.85 20.84 1.70
N GLY A 503 17.15 20.09 0.84
CA GLY A 503 17.16 18.62 0.90
C GLY A 503 18.57 18.04 0.76
N ARG A 504 19.33 18.48 -0.24
CA ARG A 504 20.73 18.06 -0.43
C ARG A 504 21.63 18.46 0.75
N SER A 505 21.43 19.65 1.31
CA SER A 505 22.21 20.11 2.46
C SER A 505 21.93 19.28 3.71
N LEU A 506 20.66 18.97 4.01
CA LEU A 506 20.29 18.06 5.11
C LEU A 506 20.87 16.65 4.91
N CYS A 507 20.79 16.10 3.69
CA CYS A 507 21.35 14.80 3.35
C CYS A 507 22.87 14.77 3.58
N ASN A 508 23.59 15.82 3.20
CA ASN A 508 25.02 15.96 3.44
C ASN A 508 25.36 15.99 4.94
N LEU A 509 24.57 16.70 5.76
CA LEU A 509 24.74 16.75 7.22
C LEU A 509 24.49 15.37 7.86
N LEU A 510 23.42 14.67 7.50
CA LEU A 510 23.18 13.29 7.99
C LEU A 510 24.28 12.33 7.54
N THR A 511 24.75 12.46 6.31
CA THR A 511 25.88 11.67 5.80
C THR A 511 27.16 11.95 6.59
N LYS A 512 27.43 13.20 6.92
CA LYS A 512 28.56 13.62 7.77
C LYS A 512 28.47 12.97 9.16
N ILE A 513 27.27 12.97 9.77
CA ILE A 513 27.00 12.39 11.08
C ILE A 513 27.18 10.86 11.05
N THR A 514 26.55 10.17 10.09
CA THR A 514 26.65 8.69 9.96
C THR A 514 28.05 8.20 9.58
N LYS A 515 28.91 9.08 9.03
CA LYS A 515 30.33 8.84 8.79
C LYS A 515 31.23 9.17 9.98
N GLY A 516 30.70 9.67 11.11
CA GLY A 516 31.47 10.00 12.31
C GLY A 516 32.12 11.39 12.31
N ASN A 517 31.87 12.19 11.26
CA ASN A 517 32.47 13.53 11.10
C ASN A 517 31.52 14.65 11.59
N GLY A 518 30.34 14.30 12.16
CA GLY A 518 29.37 15.25 12.68
C GLY A 518 29.92 16.03 13.87
N VAL A 519 29.39 17.27 14.04
CA VAL A 519 29.61 18.14 15.18
C VAL A 519 28.26 18.63 15.73
N LEU A 520 28.20 19.07 17.00
CA LEU A 520 26.94 19.46 17.63
C LEU A 520 26.23 20.60 16.89
N ALA A 521 26.98 21.55 16.34
CA ALA A 521 26.43 22.64 15.53
C ALA A 521 25.68 22.16 14.27
N ASP A 522 25.93 20.95 13.79
CA ASP A 522 25.22 20.38 12.66
C ASP A 522 23.72 20.17 13.00
N ILE A 523 23.36 19.92 14.27
CA ILE A 523 22.00 19.74 14.74
C ILE A 523 21.19 21.03 14.55
N ASP A 524 21.72 22.18 14.99
CA ASP A 524 21.05 23.46 14.87
C ASP A 524 20.93 23.85 13.39
N ARG A 525 21.99 23.60 12.61
CA ARG A 525 21.96 23.83 11.17
C ARG A 525 20.88 22.99 10.46
N MET A 526 20.69 21.73 10.86
CA MET A 526 19.62 20.90 10.32
C MET A 526 18.23 21.45 10.65
N ARG A 527 18.02 21.97 11.86
CA ARG A 527 16.75 22.61 12.25
C ARG A 527 16.44 23.86 11.42
N GLU A 528 17.42 24.74 11.23
CA GLU A 528 17.28 25.94 10.39
C GLU A 528 16.89 25.60 8.95
N ILE A 529 17.59 24.64 8.34
CA ILE A 529 17.32 24.21 6.97
C ILE A 529 15.94 23.56 6.87
N ALA A 530 15.58 22.71 7.83
CA ALA A 530 14.28 22.06 7.88
C ALA A 530 13.14 23.09 7.95
N GLU A 531 13.25 24.10 8.80
CA GLU A 531 12.28 25.17 8.93
C GLU A 531 12.14 25.97 7.62
N ALA A 532 13.25 26.31 6.99
CA ALA A 532 13.25 27.00 5.70
C ALA A 532 12.56 26.15 4.60
N MET A 533 12.81 24.86 4.57
CA MET A 533 12.14 23.93 3.63
C MET A 533 10.64 23.86 3.88
N GLN A 534 10.19 23.73 5.13
CA GLN A 534 8.78 23.65 5.51
C GLN A 534 8.02 24.92 5.11
N ARG A 535 8.61 26.11 5.32
CA ARG A 535 7.96 27.39 5.07
C ARG A 535 7.98 27.84 3.61
N ALA A 536 9.04 27.52 2.88
CA ALA A 536 9.30 28.14 1.58
C ALA A 536 9.27 27.18 0.38
N SER A 537 9.08 25.86 0.59
CA SER A 537 8.92 24.91 -0.53
C SER A 537 7.56 25.08 -1.19
N LEU A 538 7.52 24.91 -2.51
CA LEU A 538 6.32 25.13 -3.34
C LEU A 538 5.21 24.10 -3.10
N CYS A 539 5.55 22.84 -2.87
CA CYS A 539 4.59 21.74 -2.74
C CYS A 539 4.84 20.89 -1.49
N GLY A 540 3.88 20.00 -1.19
CA GLY A 540 3.91 19.10 -0.04
C GLY A 540 5.18 18.28 0.07
N LEU A 541 5.74 17.77 -1.06
CA LEU A 541 6.98 17.00 -1.05
C LEU A 541 8.11 17.77 -0.35
N GLY A 542 8.40 19.00 -0.78
CA GLY A 542 9.46 19.79 -0.16
C GLY A 542 9.12 20.29 1.24
N GLN A 543 7.84 20.60 1.52
CA GLN A 543 7.40 21.06 2.83
C GLN A 543 7.49 19.97 3.89
N THR A 544 7.31 18.70 3.52
CA THR A 544 7.32 17.57 4.46
C THR A 544 8.60 16.75 4.44
N ALA A 545 9.50 16.95 3.47
CA ALA A 545 10.75 16.21 3.31
C ALA A 545 11.62 16.17 4.57
N SER A 546 11.59 17.22 5.38
CA SER A 546 12.36 17.32 6.62
C SER A 546 11.70 16.64 7.84
N ASN A 547 10.45 16.18 7.73
CA ASN A 547 9.71 15.60 8.87
C ASN A 547 10.42 14.40 9.51
N PRO A 548 10.98 13.41 8.75
CA PRO A 548 11.74 12.33 9.35
C PRO A 548 12.95 12.83 10.16
N VAL A 549 13.62 13.88 9.68
CA VAL A 549 14.78 14.49 10.36
C VAL A 549 14.35 15.20 11.64
N VAL A 550 13.33 16.05 11.56
CA VAL A 550 12.85 16.84 12.71
C VAL A 550 12.29 15.93 13.81
N SER A 551 11.49 14.94 13.45
CA SER A 551 10.92 13.98 14.40
C SER A 551 12.00 13.11 15.04
N SER A 552 12.99 12.63 14.27
CA SER A 552 14.11 11.85 14.82
C SER A 552 14.99 12.69 15.76
N LEU A 553 15.28 13.93 15.44
CA LEU A 553 16.00 14.86 16.33
C LEU A 553 15.22 15.16 17.63
N ARG A 554 13.89 15.17 17.55
CA ARG A 554 13.01 15.42 18.70
C ARG A 554 12.94 14.23 19.66
N TYR A 555 12.79 13.03 19.11
CA TYR A 555 12.46 11.84 19.91
C TYR A 555 13.65 10.92 20.17
N PHE A 556 14.74 11.04 19.40
CA PHE A 556 15.94 10.23 19.54
C PHE A 556 17.23 11.08 19.61
N PRO A 557 17.26 12.16 20.42
CA PRO A 557 18.42 13.05 20.51
C PRO A 557 19.70 12.31 20.96
N ASP A 558 19.56 11.28 21.79
CA ASP A 558 20.68 10.50 22.30
C ASP A 558 21.37 9.69 21.20
N GLU A 559 20.66 9.22 20.19
CA GLU A 559 21.29 8.56 19.04
C GLU A 559 22.14 9.54 18.24
N TYR A 560 21.66 10.77 18.03
CA TYR A 560 22.45 11.81 17.38
C TYR A 560 23.69 12.16 18.21
N ARG A 561 23.54 12.29 19.54
CA ARG A 561 24.67 12.54 20.43
C ARG A 561 25.69 11.41 20.37
N ALA A 562 25.27 10.16 20.43
CA ALA A 562 26.16 9.00 20.31
C ALA A 562 26.94 9.00 19.00
N HIS A 563 26.31 9.34 17.87
CA HIS A 563 26.99 9.44 16.58
C HIS A 563 27.98 10.61 16.51
N ILE A 564 27.61 11.76 17.12
CA ILE A 564 28.40 13.00 17.01
C ILE A 564 29.50 13.08 18.07
N VAL A 565 29.18 12.79 19.34
CA VAL A 565 30.11 12.95 20.47
C VAL A 565 30.89 11.65 20.71
N ASP A 566 30.15 10.55 20.91
CA ASP A 566 30.76 9.27 21.29
C ASP A 566 31.35 8.51 20.09
N LYS A 567 31.09 8.98 18.86
CA LYS A 567 31.51 8.36 17.61
C LYS A 567 31.10 6.89 17.50
N LYS A 568 29.93 6.57 18.01
CA LYS A 568 29.35 5.21 18.05
C LYS A 568 27.95 5.21 17.45
N CYS A 569 27.60 4.12 16.78
CA CYS A 569 26.23 3.85 16.36
C CYS A 569 25.63 2.80 17.31
N PRO A 570 24.67 3.16 18.18
CA PRO A 570 24.09 2.20 19.14
C PRO A 570 23.53 0.94 18.47
N SER A 571 22.87 1.09 17.32
CA SER A 571 22.31 -0.01 16.54
C SER A 571 23.33 -0.70 15.61
N LYS A 572 24.60 -0.30 15.63
CA LYS A 572 25.71 -0.90 14.83
C LYS A 572 25.43 -0.98 13.32
N LYS A 573 24.64 -0.05 12.78
CA LYS A 573 24.31 0.06 11.34
C LYS A 573 25.33 0.91 10.58
N CYS A 574 25.74 2.03 11.14
CA CYS A 574 26.63 3.00 10.50
C CYS A 574 28.07 2.46 10.42
N LYS A 575 28.43 1.91 9.27
CA LYS A 575 29.74 1.20 9.06
C LYS A 575 30.94 2.02 9.51
N SER A 576 30.95 3.33 9.26
CA SER A 576 32.08 4.20 9.62
C SER A 576 32.25 4.39 11.14
N LEU A 577 31.23 4.09 11.92
CA LEU A 577 31.22 4.20 13.38
C LEU A 577 31.42 2.84 14.08
N LEU A 578 31.59 1.76 13.32
CA LEU A 578 31.89 0.45 13.89
C LEU A 578 33.36 0.38 14.34
N ALA A 579 33.54 -0.27 15.46
CA ALA A 579 34.89 -0.68 15.91
C ALA A 579 34.96 -2.20 15.93
N TYR A 580 36.02 -2.73 15.39
CA TYR A 580 36.30 -4.17 15.46
C TYR A 580 37.50 -4.38 16.38
N ALA A 581 37.35 -5.29 17.33
CA ALA A 581 38.43 -5.67 18.24
C ALA A 581 38.47 -7.19 18.38
N ILE A 582 39.67 -7.71 18.66
CA ILE A 582 39.86 -9.12 19.01
C ILE A 582 39.56 -9.28 20.51
N ILE A 583 38.79 -10.30 20.85
CA ILE A 583 38.54 -10.75 22.24
C ILE A 583 39.67 -11.76 22.53
N PRO A 584 40.67 -11.40 23.34
CA PRO A 584 41.87 -12.24 23.51
C PRO A 584 41.54 -13.64 24.04
N GLU A 585 40.57 -13.74 24.97
CA GLU A 585 40.17 -14.98 25.64
C GLU A 585 39.52 -15.99 24.67
N LYS A 586 38.96 -15.49 23.57
CA LYS A 586 38.31 -16.32 22.54
C LYS A 586 39.21 -16.57 21.32
N CYS A 587 40.32 -15.84 21.23
CA CYS A 587 41.17 -15.89 20.06
C CYS A 587 42.21 -17.02 20.15
N VAL A 588 42.03 -18.05 19.33
CA VAL A 588 42.98 -19.20 19.28
C VAL A 588 44.20 -18.98 18.34
N GLY A 589 44.33 -17.79 17.76
CA GLY A 589 45.47 -17.48 16.86
C GLY A 589 45.47 -18.27 15.55
N CYS A 590 44.29 -18.53 14.95
CA CYS A 590 44.14 -19.31 13.71
C CYS A 590 44.55 -18.55 12.43
N THR A 591 44.84 -17.25 12.52
CA THR A 591 45.25 -16.34 11.43
C THR A 591 44.19 -16.07 10.35
N ALA A 592 42.99 -16.63 10.42
CA ALA A 592 41.96 -16.47 9.39
C ALA A 592 41.60 -15.00 9.14
N CYS A 593 41.41 -14.22 10.22
CA CYS A 593 41.08 -12.81 10.16
C CYS A 593 42.20 -11.95 9.52
N ALA A 594 43.47 -12.25 9.80
CA ALA A 594 44.59 -11.53 9.22
C ALA A 594 44.71 -11.78 7.69
N ARG A 595 44.44 -13.02 7.25
CA ARG A 595 44.51 -13.39 5.81
C ARG A 595 43.42 -12.73 4.95
N VAL A 596 42.25 -12.46 5.52
CA VAL A 596 41.15 -11.82 4.77
C VAL A 596 41.14 -10.31 4.91
N CYS A 597 42.03 -9.72 5.68
CA CYS A 597 42.09 -8.28 5.86
C CYS A 597 42.71 -7.58 4.63
N PRO A 598 41.93 -6.82 3.82
CA PRO A 598 42.44 -6.26 2.57
C PRO A 598 43.48 -5.15 2.76
N VAL A 599 43.56 -4.59 3.97
CA VAL A 599 44.50 -3.51 4.33
C VAL A 599 45.56 -3.96 5.35
N HIS A 600 45.64 -5.26 5.62
CA HIS A 600 46.61 -5.86 6.56
C HIS A 600 46.61 -5.22 7.96
N ALA A 601 45.45 -4.70 8.40
CA ALA A 601 45.26 -4.06 9.71
C ALA A 601 45.21 -5.05 10.89
N ILE A 602 45.46 -6.35 10.67
CA ILE A 602 45.42 -7.37 11.72
C ILE A 602 46.78 -8.08 11.82
N SER A 603 47.41 -7.96 12.96
CA SER A 603 48.70 -8.60 13.28
C SER A 603 48.52 -9.64 14.38
N GLY A 604 49.45 -10.59 14.43
CA GLY A 604 49.53 -11.63 15.45
C GLY A 604 50.21 -12.92 14.95
N GLU A 605 50.65 -13.75 15.87
CA GLU A 605 51.30 -15.02 15.59
C GLU A 605 50.32 -16.20 15.72
N ARG A 606 50.65 -17.34 15.08
CA ARG A 606 49.89 -18.58 15.25
C ARG A 606 49.83 -18.98 16.73
N LYS A 607 48.67 -19.42 17.20
CA LYS A 607 48.39 -19.81 18.59
C LYS A 607 48.47 -18.66 19.61
N ARG A 608 48.54 -17.41 19.18
CA ARG A 608 48.47 -16.22 20.04
C ARG A 608 47.30 -15.33 19.59
N ALA A 609 46.75 -14.58 20.53
CA ALA A 609 45.67 -13.62 20.20
C ALA A 609 46.20 -12.58 19.19
N HIS A 610 45.39 -12.32 18.16
CA HIS A 610 45.67 -11.26 17.17
C HIS A 610 45.22 -9.90 17.69
N VAL A 611 45.68 -8.83 17.06
CA VAL A 611 45.31 -7.44 17.37
C VAL A 611 44.88 -6.75 16.07
N ILE A 612 43.83 -5.93 16.14
CA ILE A 612 43.40 -5.08 15.04
C ILE A 612 43.93 -3.67 15.26
N ASP A 613 44.70 -3.15 14.31
CA ASP A 613 45.06 -1.74 14.28
C ASP A 613 43.83 -0.92 13.86
N ALA A 614 43.24 -0.19 14.81
CA ALA A 614 42.04 0.60 14.59
C ALA A 614 42.27 1.77 13.62
N ALA A 615 43.49 2.28 13.50
CA ALA A 615 43.83 3.38 12.60
C ALA A 615 43.91 2.92 11.13
N ALA A 616 44.44 1.73 10.90
CA ALA A 616 44.55 1.12 9.57
C ALA A 616 43.24 0.41 9.15
N CYS A 617 42.36 0.12 10.09
CA CYS A 617 41.13 -0.65 9.83
C CYS A 617 40.10 0.14 9.01
N ILE A 618 39.75 -0.35 7.81
CA ILE A 618 38.67 0.23 6.95
C ILE A 618 37.26 -0.24 7.33
N LYS A 619 37.12 -0.95 8.44
CA LYS A 619 35.80 -1.36 9.01
C LYS A 619 34.93 -2.22 8.08
N CYS A 620 35.52 -3.01 7.20
CA CYS A 620 34.81 -3.84 6.21
C CYS A 620 34.10 -5.06 6.80
N GLY A 621 34.43 -5.49 8.02
CA GLY A 621 33.80 -6.60 8.73
C GLY A 621 34.23 -8.00 8.29
N GLN A 622 35.12 -8.18 7.32
CA GLN A 622 35.53 -9.52 6.84
C GLN A 622 36.12 -10.38 7.96
N CYS A 623 36.92 -9.78 8.85
CA CYS A 623 37.48 -10.47 10.03
C CYS A 623 36.38 -11.01 10.97
N PHE A 624 35.32 -10.28 11.16
CA PHE A 624 34.16 -10.69 11.96
C PHE A 624 33.46 -11.89 11.33
N ASN A 625 33.15 -11.82 10.01
CA ASN A 625 32.42 -12.87 9.29
C ASN A 625 33.21 -14.19 9.18
N VAL A 626 34.57 -14.14 9.10
CA VAL A 626 35.41 -15.34 8.94
C VAL A 626 35.75 -16.02 10.27
N CYS A 627 35.54 -15.34 11.40
CA CYS A 627 35.94 -15.84 12.71
C CYS A 627 35.00 -16.93 13.25
N LYS A 628 35.35 -18.18 13.06
CA LYS A 628 34.60 -19.34 13.56
C LYS A 628 34.54 -19.42 15.10
N PHE A 629 35.46 -18.74 15.80
CA PHE A 629 35.57 -18.74 17.26
C PHE A 629 34.83 -17.57 17.90
N GLN A 630 34.16 -16.73 17.11
CA GLN A 630 33.47 -15.50 17.58
C GLN A 630 34.39 -14.62 18.44
N ALA A 631 35.71 -14.63 18.12
CA ALA A 631 36.73 -13.88 18.81
C ALA A 631 36.90 -12.44 18.29
N VAL A 632 36.13 -12.02 17.29
CA VAL A 632 36.11 -10.62 16.83
C VAL A 632 34.81 -9.99 17.35
N SER A 633 34.94 -8.94 18.15
CA SER A 633 33.82 -8.12 18.58
C SER A 633 33.53 -7.04 17.53
N ARG A 634 32.27 -6.62 17.48
CA ARG A 634 31.76 -5.49 16.69
C ARG A 634 31.09 -4.52 17.65
N GLY A 635 31.73 -3.38 17.89
CA GLY A 635 31.28 -2.32 18.79
C GLY A 635 30.75 -1.10 18.07
#